data_a70b8adb26646cd0fa079f76902409f2
#
_entry.id   a70b8adb26646cd0fa079f76902409f2
#
_cell.length_a   1.000
_cell.length_b   1.000
_cell.length_c   1.000
_cell.angle_alpha   90.00
_cell.angle_beta   90.00
_cell.angle_gamma   90.00
#
_symmetry.space_group_name_H-M   'P 1'
#
loop_
_entity.id
_entity.type
_entity.pdbx_description
1 polymer ?
#
loop_
_entity_poly.entity_id
_entity_poly.type
_entity_poly.pdbx_seq_one_letter_code
_entity_poly.pdbx_strand_id
1 'polypeptide(L)'
;MFRILFYKQEANMNPRERMLELTKLLNEAGYRYYVLDDPQMPDFEYDRLLRELELLEAEYPQWAADDSPTKRVGGAALSQFRKYEHPVPLMSLQDVFSTEELSEFLEKVRTECENAAFSVEPKIDGLSVALEYENGVFVRGATRGDGNVGEDVTENLKTIHSIPMQIPDAPARLIVRGEVFMPKASFEKLNARQELLGKPLFANPRNAAAGSLRQLDPKIAASRGLDILIFNIQLCDGVSFENHEESLRYLRDRRFKVIPNAILSDPNAVIDEVMAINDRRELVSYDIDGAVIKLNDLADRQKLGATAKFPRWAAAYKYPPEVKPTVVEDIVIQVGRTGVLTPKAVVRPVRLAGTTVTNATLHNQDFISQRDIRIGDTVLIRKAGEIIPEILEVDFSKRPADAEPYFLPTVCPACGANVERDEDGAFLRCTGNACPAQIVRLISHFTSRDAMDIEGLGESIVEALVDNELISSVSDIYYLSLEDIKSLWKSGQTAAQKLLLAIEKSKQQDLSRLIFALGIRQVGAKTGKVLAKHFGNMENLEKASIEELTEVPDVGLITAENIYAWFRAPQSQQLLQRLKDAGVNMDSKREVADTRFAGMTFVLTGALSKFTRDEATEKIELFGGKASGSVSKKTTYVVVGENAGSKEKKARELGIPILSEDDFLALIQ
;
A
#
# COMPACT_ATOMS: atom_id res chain seq x y z
N MET A 1 -46.04 -29.65 19.64
CA MET A 1 -46.96 -28.66 20.20
C MET A 1 -46.32 -27.25 20.28
N PHE A 2 -45.05 -27.09 20.57
CA PHE A 2 -44.36 -25.81 20.55
C PHE A 2 -44.20 -25.16 19.13
N ARG A 3 -44.06 -25.94 18.06
CA ARG A 3 -43.94 -25.45 16.66
C ARG A 3 -45.25 -24.84 16.11
N ILE A 4 -46.41 -25.23 16.59
CA ILE A 4 -47.72 -24.72 16.11
C ILE A 4 -48.13 -23.41 16.80
N LEU A 5 -47.58 -23.12 17.97
CA LEU A 5 -47.79 -21.87 18.69
C LEU A 5 -46.97 -20.72 18.10
N PHE A 6 -45.77 -21.01 17.58
CA PHE A 6 -44.94 -20.01 16.91
C PHE A 6 -45.59 -19.51 15.60
N TYR A 7 -46.10 -20.38 14.77
CA TYR A 7 -46.78 -20.03 13.51
C TYR A 7 -48.07 -19.20 13.66
N LYS A 8 -48.71 -19.24 14.82
CA LYS A 8 -49.92 -18.44 15.09
C LYS A 8 -49.64 -17.04 15.61
N GLN A 9 -48.46 -16.78 16.16
CA GLN A 9 -48.05 -15.45 16.57
C GLN A 9 -47.53 -14.59 15.39
N GLU A 10 -46.94 -15.21 14.37
CA GLU A 10 -46.43 -14.54 13.15
C GLU A 10 -47.55 -13.86 12.32
N ALA A 11 -48.78 -14.39 12.31
CA ALA A 11 -49.87 -13.90 11.47
C ALA A 11 -50.52 -12.58 11.94
N ASN A 12 -50.15 -12.02 13.09
CA ASN A 12 -50.75 -10.80 13.65
C ASN A 12 -49.73 -9.71 14.07
N MET A 13 -48.47 -9.86 13.68
CA MET A 13 -47.43 -8.88 14.05
C MET A 13 -47.44 -7.69 13.08
N ASN A 14 -47.30 -6.48 13.62
CA ASN A 14 -47.16 -5.28 12.81
C ASN A 14 -45.89 -5.39 11.94
N PRO A 15 -45.91 -5.04 10.64
CA PRO A 15 -44.74 -5.12 9.77
C PRO A 15 -43.47 -4.48 10.37
N ARG A 16 -43.60 -3.37 11.05
CA ARG A 16 -42.47 -2.71 11.73
C ARG A 16 -41.87 -3.57 12.85
N GLU A 17 -42.70 -4.21 13.65
CA GLU A 17 -42.26 -5.11 14.74
C GLU A 17 -41.58 -6.35 14.15
N ARG A 18 -42.14 -6.89 13.06
CA ARG A 18 -41.57 -8.05 12.36
C ARG A 18 -40.18 -7.72 11.75
N MET A 19 -40.03 -6.56 11.13
CA MET A 19 -38.71 -6.10 10.61
C MET A 19 -37.67 -6.01 11.71
N LEU A 20 -38.01 -5.44 12.86
CA LEU A 20 -37.09 -5.34 14.02
C LEU A 20 -36.73 -6.71 14.58
N GLU A 21 -37.69 -7.63 14.68
CA GLU A 21 -37.45 -9.00 15.13
C GLU A 21 -36.53 -9.74 14.17
N LEU A 22 -36.81 -9.69 12.87
CA LEU A 22 -35.97 -10.31 11.83
C LEU A 22 -34.55 -9.77 11.82
N THR A 23 -34.39 -8.45 11.88
CA THR A 23 -33.07 -7.81 11.96
C THR A 23 -32.28 -8.31 13.16
N LYS A 24 -32.89 -8.36 14.35
CA LYS A 24 -32.24 -8.85 15.56
C LYS A 24 -31.87 -10.33 15.46
N LEU A 25 -32.79 -11.17 14.97
CA LEU A 25 -32.60 -12.63 14.84
C LEU A 25 -31.49 -12.95 13.84
N LEU A 26 -31.47 -12.29 12.68
CA LEU A 26 -30.47 -12.50 11.64
C LEU A 26 -29.10 -11.98 12.04
N ASN A 27 -29.03 -10.84 12.73
CA ASN A 27 -27.77 -10.34 13.26
C ASN A 27 -27.18 -11.26 14.34
N GLU A 28 -28.02 -11.84 15.21
CA GLU A 28 -27.58 -12.81 16.22
C GLU A 28 -27.14 -14.12 15.56
N ALA A 29 -27.86 -14.63 14.56
CA ALA A 29 -27.46 -15.82 13.82
C ALA A 29 -26.14 -15.61 13.07
N GLY A 30 -25.98 -14.44 12.43
CA GLY A 30 -24.72 -14.06 11.78
C GLY A 30 -23.54 -13.97 12.75
N TYR A 31 -23.73 -13.38 13.93
CA TYR A 31 -22.72 -13.31 14.97
C TYR A 31 -22.26 -14.71 15.42
N ARG A 32 -23.22 -15.60 15.69
CA ARG A 32 -22.90 -16.99 16.07
C ARG A 32 -22.17 -17.75 14.98
N TYR A 33 -22.58 -17.59 13.73
CA TYR A 33 -21.97 -18.28 12.59
C TYR A 33 -20.55 -17.75 12.29
N TYR A 34 -20.39 -16.41 12.11
CA TYR A 34 -19.15 -15.83 11.59
C TYR A 34 -18.11 -15.49 12.67
N VAL A 35 -18.55 -15.24 13.91
CA VAL A 35 -17.66 -14.81 14.99
C VAL A 35 -17.41 -15.91 16.02
N LEU A 36 -18.46 -16.62 16.45
CA LEU A 36 -18.37 -17.66 17.47
C LEU A 36 -18.13 -19.07 16.93
N ASP A 37 -18.25 -19.28 15.61
CA ASP A 37 -18.19 -20.60 14.97
C ASP A 37 -19.16 -21.63 15.61
N ASP A 38 -20.34 -21.13 16.06
CA ASP A 38 -21.39 -21.88 16.76
C ASP A 38 -22.76 -21.64 16.08
N PRO A 39 -22.98 -22.17 14.85
CA PRO A 39 -24.21 -21.96 14.11
C PRO A 39 -25.41 -22.61 14.81
N GLN A 40 -26.40 -21.83 15.20
CA GLN A 40 -27.64 -22.29 15.82
C GLN A 40 -28.83 -22.30 14.84
N MET A 41 -28.65 -21.72 13.66
CA MET A 41 -29.67 -21.62 12.60
C MET A 41 -29.14 -22.29 11.33
N PRO A 42 -29.90 -23.17 10.67
CA PRO A 42 -29.57 -23.74 9.36
C PRO A 42 -29.51 -22.66 8.27
N ASP A 43 -28.58 -22.75 7.33
CA ASP A 43 -28.38 -21.76 6.23
C ASP A 43 -29.68 -21.49 5.46
N PHE A 44 -30.45 -22.54 5.15
CA PHE A 44 -31.75 -22.41 4.46
C PHE A 44 -32.75 -21.55 5.24
N GLU A 45 -32.76 -21.65 6.56
CA GLU A 45 -33.66 -20.87 7.40
C GLU A 45 -33.20 -19.40 7.46
N TYR A 46 -31.89 -19.17 7.56
CA TYR A 46 -31.30 -17.84 7.49
C TYR A 46 -31.66 -17.14 6.16
N ASP A 47 -31.45 -17.81 5.03
CA ASP A 47 -31.73 -17.25 3.71
C ASP A 47 -33.23 -16.93 3.54
N ARG A 48 -34.13 -17.80 4.04
CA ARG A 48 -35.56 -17.57 4.00
C ARG A 48 -35.96 -16.32 4.78
N LEU A 49 -35.43 -16.16 6.00
CA LEU A 49 -35.75 -15.03 6.86
C LEU A 49 -35.12 -13.73 6.34
N LEU A 50 -33.93 -13.79 5.76
CA LEU A 50 -33.28 -12.65 5.11
C LEU A 50 -34.12 -12.16 3.92
N ARG A 51 -34.64 -13.08 3.09
CA ARG A 51 -35.51 -12.72 1.97
C ARG A 51 -36.84 -12.12 2.43
N GLU A 52 -37.42 -12.61 3.54
CA GLU A 52 -38.59 -12.00 4.16
C GLU A 52 -38.31 -10.55 4.59
N LEU A 53 -37.16 -10.30 5.21
CA LEU A 53 -36.75 -8.96 5.63
C LEU A 53 -36.54 -8.03 4.42
N GLU A 54 -35.88 -8.52 3.34
CA GLU A 54 -35.71 -7.76 2.10
C GLU A 54 -37.04 -7.30 1.48
N LEU A 55 -38.05 -8.18 1.46
CA LEU A 55 -39.37 -7.86 0.94
C LEU A 55 -40.10 -6.82 1.80
N LEU A 56 -40.02 -6.95 3.14
CA LEU A 56 -40.59 -5.98 4.06
C LEU A 56 -39.90 -4.61 3.97
N GLU A 57 -38.58 -4.56 3.83
CA GLU A 57 -37.85 -3.32 3.67
C GLU A 57 -38.12 -2.64 2.32
N ALA A 58 -38.36 -3.43 1.26
CA ALA A 58 -38.77 -2.87 -0.03
C ALA A 58 -40.18 -2.28 0.02
N GLU A 59 -41.09 -2.86 0.82
CA GLU A 59 -42.46 -2.35 1.00
C GLU A 59 -42.52 -1.18 1.99
N TYR A 60 -41.69 -1.19 3.04
CA TYR A 60 -41.66 -0.18 4.10
C TYR A 60 -40.25 0.41 4.32
N PRO A 61 -39.64 1.09 3.33
CA PRO A 61 -38.24 1.55 3.39
C PRO A 61 -37.95 2.53 4.53
N GLN A 62 -38.97 3.25 5.03
CA GLN A 62 -38.86 4.19 6.15
C GLN A 62 -38.63 3.51 7.51
N TRP A 63 -38.82 2.19 7.60
CA TRP A 63 -38.60 1.41 8.84
C TRP A 63 -37.38 0.50 8.77
N ALA A 64 -36.63 0.53 7.65
CA ALA A 64 -35.43 -0.26 7.49
C ALA A 64 -34.35 0.20 8.49
N ALA A 65 -33.91 -0.70 9.36
CA ALA A 65 -32.90 -0.42 10.38
C ALA A 65 -31.53 -0.13 9.78
N ASP A 66 -30.72 0.70 10.44
CA ASP A 66 -29.38 1.03 9.94
C ASP A 66 -28.40 -0.15 10.02
N ASP A 67 -28.64 -1.07 10.95
CA ASP A 67 -27.89 -2.30 11.16
C ASP A 67 -28.51 -3.51 10.45
N SER A 68 -29.47 -3.31 9.54
CA SER A 68 -30.09 -4.41 8.80
C SER A 68 -29.06 -5.23 8.02
N PRO A 69 -29.09 -6.58 8.14
CA PRO A 69 -28.19 -7.45 7.37
C PRO A 69 -28.39 -7.33 5.87
N THR A 70 -29.54 -6.84 5.38
CA THR A 70 -29.80 -6.59 3.96
C THR A 70 -28.96 -5.45 3.39
N LYS A 71 -28.49 -4.51 4.23
CA LYS A 71 -27.65 -3.36 3.84
C LYS A 71 -26.19 -3.72 3.62
N ARG A 72 -25.75 -4.95 3.92
CA ARG A 72 -24.35 -5.37 3.78
C ARG A 72 -23.84 -5.38 2.32
N VAL A 73 -24.70 -5.57 1.34
CA VAL A 73 -24.35 -5.71 -0.09
C VAL A 73 -25.13 -4.72 -0.97
N GLY A 74 -25.45 -3.55 -0.46
CA GLY A 74 -26.31 -2.56 -1.14
C GLY A 74 -25.60 -1.40 -1.85
N GLY A 75 -24.28 -1.26 -1.73
CA GLY A 75 -23.52 -0.12 -2.28
C GLY A 75 -23.50 -0.10 -3.82
N ALA A 76 -23.62 1.11 -4.42
CA ALA A 76 -23.39 1.30 -5.83
C ALA A 76 -21.91 1.21 -6.17
N ALA A 77 -21.56 0.77 -7.39
CA ALA A 77 -20.18 0.78 -7.86
C ALA A 77 -19.60 2.20 -7.87
N LEU A 78 -18.41 2.37 -7.26
CA LEU A 78 -17.71 3.64 -7.16
C LEU A 78 -16.88 3.89 -8.42
N SER A 79 -16.59 5.16 -8.71
CA SER A 79 -15.62 5.54 -9.75
C SER A 79 -14.18 5.51 -9.23
N GLN A 80 -14.00 5.81 -7.94
CA GLN A 80 -12.71 5.79 -7.22
C GLN A 80 -12.95 5.78 -5.70
N PHE A 81 -11.95 5.34 -4.93
CA PHE A 81 -11.98 5.45 -3.47
C PHE A 81 -11.61 6.87 -3.03
N ARG A 82 -12.32 7.37 -2.01
CA ARG A 82 -11.96 8.63 -1.36
C ARG A 82 -10.77 8.39 -0.42
N LYS A 83 -9.91 9.38 -0.30
CA LYS A 83 -8.86 9.38 0.72
C LYS A 83 -9.48 9.69 2.08
N TYR A 84 -8.97 9.05 3.12
CA TYR A 84 -9.38 9.23 4.49
C TYR A 84 -8.15 9.43 5.38
N GLU A 85 -8.11 10.54 6.09
CA GLU A 85 -7.08 10.85 7.08
C GLU A 85 -7.44 10.19 8.40
N HIS A 86 -6.51 9.41 8.95
CA HIS A 86 -6.74 8.70 10.21
C HIS A 86 -6.64 9.65 11.40
N PRO A 87 -7.67 9.73 12.28
CA PRO A 87 -7.60 10.56 13.49
C PRO A 87 -6.48 10.15 14.44
N VAL A 88 -6.08 8.87 14.39
CA VAL A 88 -4.95 8.31 15.13
C VAL A 88 -4.06 7.57 14.13
N PRO A 89 -2.76 7.90 14.03
CA PRO A 89 -1.86 7.25 13.10
C PRO A 89 -1.79 5.73 13.27
N LEU A 90 -1.81 5.00 12.16
CA LEU A 90 -1.72 3.54 12.12
C LEU A 90 -0.26 3.11 11.93
N MET A 91 0.53 3.14 13.01
CA MET A 91 1.97 2.86 12.99
C MET A 91 2.28 1.44 12.50
N SER A 92 3.45 1.28 11.88
CA SER A 92 4.07 -0.03 11.60
C SER A 92 4.69 -0.60 12.87
N LEU A 93 5.18 -1.83 12.81
CA LEU A 93 5.94 -2.46 13.90
C LEU A 93 7.41 -2.59 13.50
N GLN A 94 8.29 -2.66 14.50
CA GLN A 94 9.67 -3.04 14.30
C GLN A 94 9.75 -4.55 14.05
N ASP A 95 10.38 -4.96 12.95
CA ASP A 95 10.63 -6.37 12.69
C ASP A 95 11.84 -6.86 13.49
N VAL A 96 11.77 -8.09 13.99
CA VAL A 96 12.85 -8.87 14.60
C VAL A 96 12.89 -10.24 13.94
N PHE A 97 14.09 -10.77 13.66
CA PHE A 97 14.28 -11.93 12.79
C PHE A 97 14.91 -13.14 13.49
N SER A 98 15.30 -13.00 14.76
CA SER A 98 15.87 -14.08 15.54
C SER A 98 15.39 -14.06 16.98
N THR A 99 15.57 -15.18 17.68
CA THR A 99 15.28 -15.32 19.12
C THR A 99 16.17 -14.42 19.97
N GLU A 100 17.39 -14.15 19.52
CA GLU A 100 18.34 -13.25 20.16
C GLU A 100 17.83 -11.81 20.09
N GLU A 101 17.43 -11.33 18.90
CA GLU A 101 16.85 -9.99 18.73
C GLU A 101 15.55 -9.83 19.52
N LEU A 102 14.73 -10.90 19.58
CA LEU A 102 13.52 -10.90 20.41
C LEU A 102 13.88 -10.80 21.90
N SER A 103 14.88 -11.56 22.37
CA SER A 103 15.35 -11.50 23.75
C SER A 103 15.86 -10.10 24.10
N GLU A 104 16.65 -9.48 23.23
CA GLU A 104 17.12 -8.10 23.40
C GLU A 104 15.94 -7.10 23.51
N PHE A 105 14.92 -7.26 22.69
CA PHE A 105 13.70 -6.43 22.77
C PHE A 105 12.99 -6.62 24.13
N LEU A 106 12.79 -7.87 24.57
CA LEU A 106 12.13 -8.17 25.84
C LEU A 106 12.91 -7.63 27.04
N GLU A 107 14.24 -7.81 27.04
CA GLU A 107 15.12 -7.28 28.09
C GLU A 107 15.11 -5.76 28.15
N LYS A 108 15.15 -5.10 27.00
CA LYS A 108 15.08 -3.64 26.91
C LYS A 108 13.79 -3.10 27.52
N VAL A 109 12.64 -3.71 27.19
CA VAL A 109 11.35 -3.30 27.75
C VAL A 109 11.34 -3.55 29.26
N ARG A 110 11.84 -4.68 29.75
CA ARG A 110 11.88 -5.02 31.18
C ARG A 110 12.82 -4.12 31.98
N THR A 111 13.86 -3.57 31.37
CA THR A 111 14.74 -2.60 32.02
C THR A 111 14.02 -1.29 32.35
N GLU A 112 13.06 -0.89 31.53
CA GLU A 112 12.30 0.33 31.71
C GLU A 112 10.96 0.12 32.44
N CYS A 113 10.44 -1.12 32.44
CA CYS A 113 9.14 -1.50 32.98
C CYS A 113 9.29 -2.72 33.90
N GLU A 114 9.25 -2.52 35.23
CA GLU A 114 9.22 -3.61 36.20
C GLU A 114 7.95 -4.44 36.02
N ASN A 115 8.02 -5.77 36.12
CA ASN A 115 6.89 -6.69 35.96
C ASN A 115 6.21 -6.65 34.58
N ALA A 116 6.95 -6.33 33.52
CA ALA A 116 6.43 -6.34 32.16
C ALA A 116 5.80 -7.70 31.80
N ALA A 117 4.53 -7.68 31.40
CA ALA A 117 3.84 -8.81 30.77
C ALA A 117 3.60 -8.48 29.31
N PHE A 118 3.65 -9.49 28.45
CA PHE A 118 3.53 -9.33 27.01
C PHE A 118 2.33 -10.10 26.47
N SER A 119 1.57 -9.48 25.58
CA SER A 119 0.60 -10.14 24.72
C SER A 119 1.35 -10.70 23.50
N VAL A 120 1.26 -12.02 23.29
CA VAL A 120 1.81 -12.71 22.12
C VAL A 120 0.64 -13.10 21.21
N GLU A 121 0.66 -12.63 19.97
CA GLU A 121 -0.41 -12.74 18.99
C GLU A 121 0.11 -13.27 17.66
N PRO A 122 -0.65 -14.07 16.89
CA PRO A 122 -0.27 -14.41 15.52
C PRO A 122 -0.25 -13.15 14.64
N LYS A 123 0.77 -13.01 13.82
CA LYS A 123 0.84 -11.94 12.80
C LYS A 123 0.16 -12.41 11.53
N ILE A 124 -1.07 -11.94 11.32
CA ILE A 124 -1.88 -12.33 10.17
C ILE A 124 -1.33 -11.68 8.91
N ASP A 125 -1.24 -12.44 7.84
CA ASP A 125 -0.84 -11.96 6.52
C ASP A 125 -2.06 -11.47 5.72
N GLY A 126 -2.40 -10.21 5.90
CA GLY A 126 -3.59 -9.59 5.33
C GLY A 126 -3.42 -8.12 4.95
N LEU A 127 -4.50 -7.36 5.09
CA LEU A 127 -4.57 -5.92 4.86
C LEU A 127 -5.09 -5.20 6.09
N SER A 128 -4.27 -4.33 6.68
CA SER A 128 -4.64 -3.57 7.88
C SER A 128 -5.66 -2.49 7.57
N VAL A 129 -6.73 -2.46 8.38
CA VAL A 129 -7.82 -1.49 8.30
C VAL A 129 -8.16 -0.92 9.66
N ALA A 130 -8.70 0.30 9.66
CA ALA A 130 -9.39 0.89 10.81
C ALA A 130 -10.90 0.85 10.58
N LEU A 131 -11.67 0.50 11.62
CA LEU A 131 -13.12 0.54 11.64
C LEU A 131 -13.57 1.58 12.64
N GLU A 132 -14.42 2.51 12.23
CA GLU A 132 -14.96 3.57 13.04
C GLU A 132 -16.45 3.34 13.32
N TYR A 133 -16.80 3.45 14.60
CA TYR A 133 -18.17 3.35 15.09
C TYR A 133 -18.55 4.64 15.80
N GLU A 134 -19.76 5.15 15.52
CA GLU A 134 -20.38 6.27 16.22
C GLU A 134 -21.67 5.79 16.89
N ASN A 135 -21.77 6.01 18.20
CA ASN A 135 -22.92 5.55 19.01
C ASN A 135 -23.26 4.06 18.73
N GLY A 136 -22.24 3.25 18.50
CA GLY A 136 -22.36 1.81 18.24
C GLY A 136 -22.65 1.41 16.82
N VAL A 137 -22.90 2.33 15.90
CA VAL A 137 -23.15 2.04 14.49
C VAL A 137 -21.83 2.11 13.70
N PHE A 138 -21.56 1.14 12.84
CA PHE A 138 -20.42 1.16 11.92
C PHE A 138 -20.61 2.24 10.86
N VAL A 139 -19.83 3.31 10.93
CA VAL A 139 -19.97 4.47 10.04
C VAL A 139 -18.88 4.51 8.96
N ARG A 140 -17.68 4.01 9.25
CA ARG A 140 -16.56 4.10 8.32
C ARG A 140 -15.52 3.02 8.49
N GLY A 141 -14.90 2.63 7.38
CA GLY A 141 -13.72 1.79 7.38
C GLY A 141 -12.72 2.19 6.33
N ALA A 142 -11.45 2.27 6.71
CA ALA A 142 -10.38 2.72 5.83
C ALA A 142 -9.14 1.82 5.90
N THR A 143 -8.45 1.67 4.78
CA THR A 143 -7.15 0.98 4.73
C THR A 143 -6.09 1.79 5.46
N ARG A 144 -5.03 1.13 5.95
CA ARG A 144 -3.92 1.83 6.62
C ARG A 144 -3.27 2.90 5.74
N GLY A 145 -3.13 2.66 4.43
CA GLY A 145 -2.37 3.54 3.55
C GLY A 145 -0.91 3.69 4.00
N ASP A 146 -0.44 4.93 4.08
CA ASP A 146 0.89 5.29 4.61
C ASP A 146 0.95 5.38 6.14
N GLY A 147 -0.16 5.13 6.80
CA GLY A 147 -0.35 5.23 8.25
C GLY A 147 -1.09 6.49 8.70
N ASN A 148 -1.06 7.56 7.92
CA ASN A 148 -1.79 8.79 8.17
C ASN A 148 -3.02 8.91 7.25
N VAL A 149 -2.86 8.55 5.97
CA VAL A 149 -3.91 8.63 4.97
C VAL A 149 -4.13 7.28 4.31
N GLY A 150 -5.37 6.77 4.37
CA GLY A 150 -5.80 5.55 3.73
C GLY A 150 -6.86 5.78 2.64
N GLU A 151 -7.44 4.69 2.16
CA GLU A 151 -8.57 4.69 1.23
C GLU A 151 -9.83 4.29 1.99
N ASP A 152 -10.91 5.06 1.83
CA ASP A 152 -12.23 4.72 2.38
C ASP A 152 -12.82 3.53 1.61
N VAL A 153 -12.89 2.38 2.29
CA VAL A 153 -13.39 1.10 1.74
C VAL A 153 -14.62 0.62 2.52
N THR A 154 -15.36 1.53 3.11
CA THR A 154 -16.50 1.27 4.00
C THR A 154 -17.50 0.29 3.39
N GLU A 155 -17.93 0.51 2.14
CA GLU A 155 -18.92 -0.35 1.49
C GLU A 155 -18.41 -1.78 1.26
N ASN A 156 -17.11 -1.95 1.01
CA ASN A 156 -16.51 -3.27 0.88
C ASN A 156 -16.37 -3.96 2.24
N LEU A 157 -16.02 -3.21 3.30
CA LEU A 157 -15.92 -3.76 4.65
C LEU A 157 -17.29 -4.19 5.22
N LYS A 158 -18.39 -3.51 4.86
CA LYS A 158 -19.75 -3.94 5.21
C LYS A 158 -20.09 -5.35 4.70
N THR A 159 -19.43 -5.80 3.62
CA THR A 159 -19.64 -7.14 3.07
C THR A 159 -18.97 -8.25 3.89
N ILE A 160 -18.09 -7.91 4.83
CA ILE A 160 -17.43 -8.86 5.73
C ILE A 160 -18.38 -9.15 6.90
N HIS A 161 -18.90 -10.34 6.95
CA HIS A 161 -19.96 -10.72 7.90
C HIS A 161 -19.52 -10.69 9.37
N SER A 162 -18.25 -10.92 9.66
CA SER A 162 -17.68 -10.84 11.01
C SER A 162 -17.51 -9.42 11.54
N ILE A 163 -17.71 -8.37 10.71
CA ILE A 163 -17.77 -6.97 11.17
C ILE A 163 -19.20 -6.70 11.68
N PRO A 164 -19.38 -6.39 12.98
CA PRO A 164 -20.70 -6.01 13.49
C PRO A 164 -21.12 -4.66 12.91
N MET A 165 -22.33 -4.58 12.34
CA MET A 165 -22.89 -3.32 11.86
C MET A 165 -23.32 -2.41 13.02
N GLN A 166 -23.68 -3.05 14.14
CA GLN A 166 -23.99 -2.37 15.41
C GLN A 166 -23.40 -3.17 16.57
N ILE A 167 -22.82 -2.45 17.54
CA ILE A 167 -22.25 -3.02 18.76
C ILE A 167 -23.08 -2.62 20.00
N PRO A 168 -23.22 -3.52 20.99
CA PRO A 168 -23.91 -3.21 22.24
C PRO A 168 -23.06 -2.33 23.16
N ASP A 169 -23.70 -1.62 24.07
CA ASP A 169 -23.06 -0.80 25.14
C ASP A 169 -21.91 0.06 24.58
N ALA A 170 -22.19 0.77 23.49
CA ALA A 170 -21.22 1.48 22.71
C ALA A 170 -20.80 2.82 23.34
N PRO A 171 -19.51 3.20 23.26
CA PRO A 171 -19.08 4.56 23.51
C PRO A 171 -19.58 5.51 22.42
N ALA A 172 -19.49 6.82 22.65
CA ALA A 172 -19.89 7.80 21.64
C ALA A 172 -19.10 7.62 20.34
N ARG A 173 -17.79 7.32 20.46
CA ARG A 173 -16.92 7.01 19.32
C ARG A 173 -15.96 5.87 19.68
N LEU A 174 -15.81 4.92 18.76
CA LEU A 174 -14.85 3.82 18.87
C LEU A 174 -14.14 3.66 17.55
N ILE A 175 -12.81 3.63 17.56
CA ILE A 175 -11.99 3.25 16.40
C ILE A 175 -11.17 2.02 16.78
N VAL A 176 -11.35 0.94 16.02
CA VAL A 176 -10.61 -0.31 16.20
C VAL A 176 -9.75 -0.59 14.97
N ARG A 177 -8.66 -1.33 15.18
CA ARG A 177 -7.77 -1.77 14.11
C ARG A 177 -7.81 -3.29 13.98
N GLY A 178 -7.93 -3.76 12.74
CA GLY A 178 -7.95 -5.17 12.41
C GLY A 178 -7.15 -5.48 11.16
N GLU A 179 -6.99 -6.78 10.92
CA GLU A 179 -6.39 -7.29 9.69
C GLU A 179 -7.46 -8.04 8.89
N VAL A 180 -7.76 -7.55 7.70
CA VAL A 180 -8.62 -8.23 6.73
C VAL A 180 -7.80 -9.26 5.99
N PHE A 181 -8.30 -10.48 5.92
CA PHE A 181 -7.63 -11.59 5.26
C PHE A 181 -8.61 -12.41 4.41
N MET A 182 -8.07 -13.24 3.54
CA MET A 182 -8.85 -14.24 2.83
C MET A 182 -8.60 -15.60 3.45
N PRO A 183 -9.63 -16.28 4.00
CA PRO A 183 -9.50 -17.65 4.49
C PRO A 183 -8.96 -18.59 3.40
N LYS A 184 -8.11 -19.56 3.79
CA LYS A 184 -7.49 -20.54 2.86
C LYS A 184 -8.52 -21.20 1.95
N ALA A 185 -9.64 -21.65 2.52
CA ALA A 185 -10.72 -22.26 1.74
C ALA A 185 -11.40 -21.30 0.74
N SER A 186 -11.53 -20.01 1.10
CA SER A 186 -12.05 -18.97 0.19
C SER A 186 -11.08 -18.70 -0.96
N PHE A 187 -9.79 -18.69 -0.68
CA PHE A 187 -8.73 -18.51 -1.68
C PHE A 187 -8.70 -19.66 -2.69
N GLU A 188 -8.80 -20.89 -2.24
CA GLU A 188 -8.87 -22.07 -3.12
C GLU A 188 -10.11 -22.02 -4.05
N LYS A 189 -11.27 -21.72 -3.48
CA LYS A 189 -12.52 -21.55 -4.27
C LYS A 189 -12.40 -20.42 -5.29
N LEU A 190 -11.78 -19.31 -4.90
CA LEU A 190 -11.56 -18.17 -5.78
C LEU A 190 -10.66 -18.53 -6.97
N ASN A 191 -9.51 -19.16 -6.71
CA ASN A 191 -8.58 -19.56 -7.77
C ASN A 191 -9.16 -20.64 -8.68
N ALA A 192 -9.88 -21.63 -8.16
CA ALA A 192 -10.59 -22.60 -8.98
C ALA A 192 -11.61 -21.92 -9.94
N ARG A 193 -12.31 -20.87 -9.44
CA ARG A 193 -13.22 -20.08 -10.30
C ARG A 193 -12.47 -19.24 -11.34
N GLN A 194 -11.32 -18.66 -11.00
CA GLN A 194 -10.48 -17.92 -11.95
C GLN A 194 -10.00 -18.83 -13.07
N GLU A 195 -9.54 -20.03 -12.74
CA GLU A 195 -9.10 -21.05 -13.70
C GLU A 195 -10.21 -21.44 -14.68
N LEU A 196 -11.42 -21.73 -14.16
CA LEU A 196 -12.59 -22.03 -15.00
C LEU A 196 -12.96 -20.89 -15.95
N LEU A 197 -12.67 -19.64 -15.56
CA LEU A 197 -12.95 -18.45 -16.38
C LEU A 197 -11.78 -18.06 -17.29
N GLY A 198 -10.66 -18.81 -17.30
CA GLY A 198 -9.45 -18.50 -18.04
C GLY A 198 -8.79 -17.19 -17.61
N LYS A 199 -8.99 -16.78 -16.34
CA LYS A 199 -8.42 -15.55 -15.78
C LYS A 199 -7.14 -15.85 -14.99
N PRO A 200 -6.22 -14.86 -14.84
CA PRO A 200 -5.03 -15.02 -14.02
C PRO A 200 -5.39 -15.43 -12.58
N LEU A 201 -4.62 -16.35 -12.02
CA LEU A 201 -4.78 -16.79 -10.63
C LEU A 201 -4.16 -15.75 -9.69
N PHE A 202 -4.74 -15.64 -8.50
CA PHE A 202 -4.12 -14.85 -7.43
C PHE A 202 -2.91 -15.59 -6.86
N ALA A 203 -1.83 -14.86 -6.61
CA ALA A 203 -0.56 -15.43 -6.17
C ALA A 203 -0.61 -15.97 -4.73
N ASN A 204 -1.29 -15.26 -3.82
CA ASN A 204 -1.45 -15.64 -2.41
C ASN A 204 -2.73 -15.04 -1.81
N PRO A 205 -3.16 -15.52 -0.62
CA PRO A 205 -4.36 -15.01 0.06
C PRO A 205 -4.31 -13.53 0.39
N ARG A 206 -3.14 -12.98 0.78
CA ARG A 206 -2.95 -11.54 1.06
C ARG A 206 -3.24 -10.67 -0.15
N ASN A 207 -2.63 -10.99 -1.31
CA ASN A 207 -2.86 -10.25 -2.55
C ASN A 207 -4.31 -10.38 -3.01
N ALA A 208 -4.92 -11.55 -2.83
CA ALA A 208 -6.33 -11.78 -3.13
C ALA A 208 -7.24 -10.96 -2.20
N ALA A 209 -6.93 -10.87 -0.90
CA ALA A 209 -7.67 -10.05 0.05
C ALA A 209 -7.54 -8.55 -0.29
N ALA A 210 -6.32 -8.05 -0.49
CA ALA A 210 -6.07 -6.65 -0.85
C ALA A 210 -6.75 -6.26 -2.16
N GLY A 211 -6.63 -7.09 -3.20
CA GLY A 211 -7.28 -6.88 -4.49
C GLY A 211 -8.81 -6.96 -4.41
N SER A 212 -9.35 -7.78 -3.51
CA SER A 212 -10.81 -7.91 -3.30
C SER A 212 -11.36 -6.74 -2.51
N LEU A 213 -10.69 -6.30 -1.44
CA LEU A 213 -11.12 -5.16 -0.63
C LEU A 213 -11.07 -3.83 -1.42
N ARG A 214 -10.24 -3.75 -2.44
CA ARG A 214 -10.08 -2.57 -3.31
C ARG A 214 -10.87 -2.67 -4.63
N GLN A 215 -11.92 -3.50 -4.68
CA GLN A 215 -12.86 -3.52 -5.80
C GLN A 215 -13.80 -2.32 -5.72
N LEU A 216 -14.04 -1.66 -6.84
CA LEU A 216 -14.96 -0.52 -6.90
C LEU A 216 -16.43 -0.93 -6.76
N ASP A 217 -16.76 -2.18 -7.07
CA ASP A 217 -18.09 -2.76 -6.87
C ASP A 217 -18.10 -3.65 -5.61
N PRO A 218 -18.83 -3.28 -4.55
CA PRO A 218 -18.94 -4.06 -3.31
C PRO A 218 -19.48 -5.47 -3.52
N LYS A 219 -20.28 -5.72 -4.55
CA LYS A 219 -20.78 -7.06 -4.89
C LYS A 219 -19.65 -8.03 -5.24
N ILE A 220 -18.59 -7.52 -5.85
CA ILE A 220 -17.40 -8.32 -6.13
C ILE A 220 -16.70 -8.66 -4.80
N ALA A 221 -16.50 -7.69 -3.91
CA ALA A 221 -15.92 -7.92 -2.58
C ALA A 221 -16.73 -8.96 -1.78
N ALA A 222 -18.07 -8.85 -1.75
CA ALA A 222 -18.98 -9.80 -1.12
C ALA A 222 -18.79 -11.25 -1.60
N SER A 223 -18.54 -11.42 -2.90
CA SER A 223 -18.36 -12.77 -3.51
C SER A 223 -17.01 -13.43 -3.17
N ARG A 224 -16.11 -12.73 -2.44
CA ARG A 224 -14.73 -13.18 -2.18
C ARG A 224 -14.56 -13.90 -0.84
N GLY A 225 -15.55 -13.80 0.06
CA GLY A 225 -15.50 -14.46 1.37
C GLY A 225 -14.34 -13.99 2.23
N LEU A 226 -14.15 -12.66 2.34
CA LEU A 226 -13.16 -12.04 3.22
C LEU A 226 -13.58 -12.18 4.68
N ASP A 227 -12.59 -12.16 5.59
CA ASP A 227 -12.80 -12.17 7.03
C ASP A 227 -11.85 -11.16 7.71
N ILE A 228 -12.04 -10.89 9.01
CA ILE A 228 -11.23 -9.93 9.76
C ILE A 228 -10.98 -10.43 11.18
N LEU A 229 -9.79 -10.10 11.71
CA LEU A 229 -9.49 -10.22 13.14
C LEU A 229 -9.07 -8.86 13.69
N ILE A 230 -9.73 -8.43 14.77
CA ILE A 230 -9.45 -7.16 15.44
C ILE A 230 -8.36 -7.39 16.48
N PHE A 231 -7.36 -6.51 16.50
CA PHE A 231 -6.17 -6.67 17.35
C PHE A 231 -5.80 -5.41 18.18
N ASN A 232 -6.53 -4.31 18.02
CA ASN A 232 -6.25 -3.10 18.80
C ASN A 232 -7.43 -2.11 18.83
N ILE A 233 -7.56 -1.39 19.92
CA ILE A 233 -8.37 -0.17 20.02
C ILE A 233 -7.45 1.02 19.74
N GLN A 234 -7.83 1.89 18.80
CA GLN A 234 -7.11 3.12 18.49
C GLN A 234 -7.69 4.33 19.24
N LEU A 235 -9.01 4.35 19.41
CA LEU A 235 -9.75 5.39 20.14
C LEU A 235 -10.98 4.76 20.78
N CYS A 236 -11.30 5.15 22.02
CA CYS A 236 -12.53 4.77 22.71
C CYS A 236 -12.93 5.90 23.63
N ASP A 237 -13.94 6.68 23.25
CA ASP A 237 -14.36 7.86 24.00
C ASP A 237 -14.99 7.47 25.34
N GLY A 238 -14.52 8.08 26.42
CA GLY A 238 -15.07 7.89 27.77
C GLY A 238 -14.75 6.55 28.43
N VAL A 239 -13.91 5.69 27.79
CA VAL A 239 -13.47 4.41 28.37
C VAL A 239 -11.94 4.36 28.37
N SER A 240 -11.37 4.03 29.51
CA SER A 240 -9.93 3.78 29.67
C SER A 240 -9.70 2.32 30.04
N PHE A 241 -8.58 1.79 29.63
CA PHE A 241 -8.14 0.41 29.90
C PHE A 241 -6.81 0.45 30.64
N GLU A 242 -6.61 -0.45 31.59
CA GLU A 242 -5.33 -0.61 32.27
C GLU A 242 -4.33 -1.38 31.40
N ASN A 243 -4.82 -2.39 30.68
CA ASN A 243 -3.98 -3.26 29.89
C ASN A 243 -4.63 -3.70 28.57
N HIS A 244 -3.82 -4.24 27.69
CA HIS A 244 -4.24 -4.66 26.36
C HIS A 244 -5.25 -5.82 26.37
N GLU A 245 -5.08 -6.81 27.25
CA GLU A 245 -6.04 -7.92 27.37
C GLU A 245 -7.43 -7.43 27.76
N GLU A 246 -7.50 -6.44 28.65
CA GLU A 246 -8.76 -5.81 29.01
C GLU A 246 -9.43 -5.17 27.79
N SER A 247 -8.64 -4.46 26.95
CA SER A 247 -9.15 -3.85 25.73
C SER A 247 -9.64 -4.89 24.72
N LEU A 248 -8.95 -6.03 24.60
CA LEU A 248 -9.37 -7.12 23.72
C LEU A 248 -10.63 -7.83 24.25
N ARG A 249 -10.75 -8.02 25.56
CA ARG A 249 -11.96 -8.55 26.20
C ARG A 249 -13.15 -7.63 25.97
N TYR A 250 -12.96 -6.32 26.17
CA TYR A 250 -13.99 -5.30 25.87
C TYR A 250 -14.51 -5.42 24.43
N LEU A 251 -13.64 -5.70 23.47
CA LEU A 251 -14.04 -5.92 22.06
C LEU A 251 -14.79 -7.24 21.86
N ARG A 252 -14.36 -8.35 22.52
CA ARG A 252 -15.08 -9.64 22.47
C ARG A 252 -16.51 -9.50 23.00
N ASP A 253 -16.68 -8.78 24.11
CA ASP A 253 -18.00 -8.52 24.71
C ASP A 253 -18.91 -7.70 23.78
N ARG A 254 -18.30 -6.95 22.83
CA ARG A 254 -18.99 -6.13 21.81
C ARG A 254 -19.07 -6.80 20.44
N ARG A 255 -18.97 -8.12 20.42
CA ARG A 255 -19.18 -8.96 19.23
C ARG A 255 -18.12 -8.85 18.13
N PHE A 256 -16.97 -8.26 18.44
CA PHE A 256 -15.85 -8.30 17.49
C PHE A 256 -15.19 -9.66 17.48
N LYS A 257 -14.79 -10.12 16.28
CA LYS A 257 -13.90 -11.25 16.11
C LYS A 257 -12.47 -10.80 16.42
N VAL A 258 -11.98 -11.16 17.60
CA VAL A 258 -10.72 -10.67 18.16
C VAL A 258 -9.61 -11.69 17.95
N ILE A 259 -8.40 -11.19 17.71
CA ILE A 259 -7.20 -12.02 17.57
C ILE A 259 -6.97 -12.89 18.81
N PRO A 260 -6.62 -14.18 18.65
CA PRO A 260 -6.18 -14.99 19.79
C PRO A 260 -4.84 -14.45 20.33
N ASN A 261 -4.67 -14.48 21.64
CA ASN A 261 -3.47 -13.99 22.29
C ASN A 261 -3.16 -14.76 23.58
N ALA A 262 -1.88 -14.77 23.99
CA ALA A 262 -1.42 -15.27 25.28
C ALA A 262 -0.73 -14.14 26.04
N ILE A 263 -1.01 -14.00 27.34
CA ILE A 263 -0.35 -13.02 28.23
C ILE A 263 0.73 -13.73 29.03
N LEU A 264 1.98 -13.35 28.83
CA LEU A 264 3.15 -14.00 29.39
C LEU A 264 4.12 -12.99 29.98
N SER A 265 4.72 -13.30 31.13
CA SER A 265 5.70 -12.42 31.81
C SER A 265 7.13 -12.98 31.77
N ASP A 266 7.29 -14.29 31.58
CA ASP A 266 8.61 -14.91 31.44
C ASP A 266 9.08 -14.81 29.97
N PRO A 267 10.28 -14.24 29.69
CA PRO A 267 10.82 -14.12 28.34
C PRO A 267 10.94 -15.45 27.61
N ASN A 268 11.31 -16.52 28.29
CA ASN A 268 11.40 -17.83 27.65
C ASN A 268 10.02 -18.34 27.22
N ALA A 269 9.01 -18.18 28.08
CA ALA A 269 7.63 -18.53 27.73
C ALA A 269 7.09 -17.68 26.55
N VAL A 270 7.49 -16.40 26.42
CA VAL A 270 7.18 -15.58 25.25
C VAL A 270 7.80 -16.15 23.98
N ILE A 271 9.08 -16.54 24.03
CA ILE A 271 9.78 -17.15 22.89
C ILE A 271 9.14 -18.49 22.53
N ASP A 272 8.84 -19.34 23.52
CA ASP A 272 8.18 -20.63 23.31
C ASP A 272 6.81 -20.47 22.64
N GLU A 273 6.00 -19.49 23.05
CA GLU A 273 4.69 -19.22 22.43
C GLU A 273 4.85 -18.69 21.00
N VAL A 274 5.85 -17.83 20.74
CA VAL A 274 6.17 -17.37 19.38
C VAL A 274 6.47 -18.58 18.47
N MET A 275 7.27 -19.55 18.94
CA MET A 275 7.56 -20.77 18.18
C MET A 275 6.33 -21.67 18.03
N ALA A 276 5.52 -21.81 19.08
CA ALA A 276 4.28 -22.59 19.05
C ALA A 276 3.24 -22.02 18.07
N ILE A 277 3.20 -20.70 17.87
CA ILE A 277 2.36 -20.07 16.82
C ILE A 277 2.82 -20.53 15.43
N ASN A 278 4.13 -20.61 15.17
CA ASN A 278 4.65 -21.12 13.90
C ASN A 278 4.24 -22.58 13.66
N ASP A 279 4.34 -23.43 14.67
CA ASP A 279 3.99 -24.86 14.54
C ASP A 279 2.49 -25.06 14.25
N ARG A 280 1.66 -24.16 14.76
CA ARG A 280 0.18 -24.19 14.58
C ARG A 280 -0.31 -23.47 13.32
N ARG A 281 0.57 -22.81 12.54
CA ARG A 281 0.16 -21.96 11.40
C ARG A 281 -0.64 -22.69 10.31
N GLU A 282 -0.41 -23.99 10.15
CA GLU A 282 -1.14 -24.81 9.17
C GLU A 282 -2.56 -25.19 9.66
N LEU A 283 -2.81 -25.12 10.97
CA LEU A 283 -4.09 -25.51 11.58
C LEU A 283 -5.13 -24.38 11.55
N VAL A 284 -4.70 -23.15 11.32
CA VAL A 284 -5.61 -21.99 11.27
C VAL A 284 -6.08 -21.70 9.84
N SER A 285 -7.24 -21.05 9.73
CA SER A 285 -7.87 -20.75 8.44
C SER A 285 -7.24 -19.57 7.68
N TYR A 286 -6.23 -18.92 8.24
CA TYR A 286 -5.54 -17.75 7.69
C TYR A 286 -4.03 -17.98 7.64
N ASP A 287 -3.35 -17.21 6.79
CA ASP A 287 -1.89 -17.25 6.73
C ASP A 287 -1.27 -16.36 7.82
N ILE A 288 -0.13 -16.80 8.34
CA ILE A 288 0.65 -16.13 9.39
C ILE A 288 2.07 -15.94 8.87
N ASP A 289 2.58 -14.70 8.91
CA ASP A 289 3.95 -14.35 8.48
C ASP A 289 4.89 -14.08 9.67
N GLY A 290 4.38 -14.21 10.91
CA GLY A 290 5.14 -13.93 12.12
C GLY A 290 4.29 -14.03 13.39
N ALA A 291 4.81 -13.46 14.46
CA ALA A 291 4.10 -13.22 15.71
C ALA A 291 4.28 -11.75 16.12
N VAL A 292 3.28 -11.16 16.77
CA VAL A 292 3.37 -9.81 17.32
C VAL A 292 3.44 -9.88 18.84
N ILE A 293 4.46 -9.26 19.39
CA ILE A 293 4.70 -9.19 20.82
C ILE A 293 4.43 -7.75 21.24
N LYS A 294 3.53 -7.54 22.18
CA LYS A 294 3.14 -6.22 22.69
C LYS A 294 3.25 -6.19 24.21
N LEU A 295 3.82 -5.14 24.77
CA LEU A 295 3.74 -4.90 26.21
C LEU A 295 2.26 -4.79 26.61
N ASN A 296 1.83 -5.52 27.65
CA ASN A 296 0.42 -5.60 28.01
C ASN A 296 -0.08 -4.32 28.71
N ASP A 297 0.71 -3.73 29.60
CA ASP A 297 0.35 -2.52 30.35
C ASP A 297 0.32 -1.28 29.46
N LEU A 298 -0.80 -0.53 29.48
CA LEU A 298 -1.00 0.64 28.60
C LEU A 298 -0.33 1.90 29.13
N ALA A 299 -0.15 2.05 30.44
CA ALA A 299 0.57 3.18 31.01
C ALA A 299 2.06 3.08 30.70
N ASP A 300 2.64 1.89 30.79
CA ASP A 300 4.01 1.64 30.41
C ASP A 300 4.24 1.79 28.89
N ARG A 301 3.23 1.49 28.04
CA ARG A 301 3.32 1.83 26.59
C ARG A 301 3.48 3.32 26.35
N GLN A 302 2.73 4.16 27.09
CA GLN A 302 2.84 5.61 26.99
C GLN A 302 4.21 6.11 27.46
N LYS A 303 4.76 5.51 28.51
CA LYS A 303 6.11 5.82 29.04
C LYS A 303 7.21 5.50 28.02
N LEU A 304 7.16 4.33 27.38
CA LEU A 304 8.12 3.91 26.35
C LEU A 304 7.99 4.74 25.06
N GLY A 305 6.76 5.17 24.75
CA GLY A 305 6.47 5.98 23.58
C GLY A 305 6.72 5.26 22.24
N ALA A 306 7.00 6.08 21.22
CA ALA A 306 7.22 5.62 19.85
C ALA A 306 8.37 6.39 19.17
N THR A 307 8.91 5.79 18.12
CA THR A 307 9.76 6.48 17.14
C THR A 307 8.88 7.13 16.06
N ALA A 308 9.47 7.80 15.08
CA ALA A 308 8.73 8.31 13.93
C ALA A 308 8.04 7.22 13.08
N LYS A 309 8.46 5.95 13.20
CA LYS A 309 7.98 4.84 12.34
C LYS A 309 7.21 3.77 13.11
N PHE A 310 7.59 3.44 14.34
CA PHE A 310 7.04 2.32 15.10
C PHE A 310 7.09 2.56 16.61
N PRO A 311 6.17 1.92 17.37
CA PRO A 311 6.12 1.97 18.82
C PRO A 311 7.31 1.20 19.43
N ARG A 312 7.81 1.66 20.58
CA ARG A 312 8.91 0.99 21.30
C ARG A 312 8.46 -0.18 22.16
N TRP A 313 7.16 -0.30 22.36
CA TRP A 313 6.51 -1.29 23.22
C TRP A 313 5.98 -2.51 22.45
N ALA A 314 6.22 -2.59 21.14
CA ALA A 314 5.79 -3.74 20.33
C ALA A 314 6.84 -4.09 19.28
N ALA A 315 6.97 -5.39 19.00
CA ALA A 315 7.80 -5.95 17.95
C ALA A 315 7.03 -6.99 17.15
N ALA A 316 7.38 -7.15 15.89
CA ALA A 316 6.89 -8.19 15.00
C ALA A 316 8.02 -9.20 14.76
N TYR A 317 7.92 -10.38 15.34
CA TYR A 317 8.82 -11.48 15.06
C TYR A 317 8.48 -12.08 13.71
N LYS A 318 9.45 -12.09 12.80
CA LYS A 318 9.32 -12.68 11.46
C LYS A 318 9.95 -14.06 11.46
N TYR A 319 9.16 -15.07 11.08
CA TYR A 319 9.70 -16.42 10.95
C TYR A 319 10.74 -16.46 9.84
N PRO A 320 11.78 -17.34 9.99
CA PRO A 320 12.71 -17.55 8.90
C PRO A 320 11.96 -17.90 7.61
N PRO A 321 12.34 -17.30 6.47
CA PRO A 321 11.69 -17.59 5.21
C PRO A 321 11.81 -19.08 4.88
N GLU A 322 10.73 -19.66 4.37
CA GLU A 322 10.73 -21.03 3.89
C GLU A 322 11.79 -21.20 2.81
N VAL A 323 12.58 -22.26 2.89
CA VAL A 323 13.61 -22.64 1.92
C VAL A 323 13.24 -23.96 1.27
N LYS A 324 13.25 -24.02 -0.05
CA LYS A 324 12.94 -25.26 -0.81
C LYS A 324 14.00 -25.53 -1.87
N PRO A 325 14.32 -26.81 -2.10
CA PRO A 325 15.14 -27.18 -3.24
C PRO A 325 14.33 -27.15 -4.55
N THR A 326 14.99 -26.70 -5.62
CA THR A 326 14.48 -26.79 -7.00
C THR A 326 15.64 -26.93 -7.98
N VAL A 327 15.36 -27.08 -9.26
CA VAL A 327 16.38 -27.21 -10.32
C VAL A 327 16.31 -25.99 -11.23
N VAL A 328 17.47 -25.42 -11.56
CA VAL A 328 17.60 -24.37 -12.60
C VAL A 328 17.46 -25.02 -13.97
N GLU A 329 16.36 -24.78 -14.64
CA GLU A 329 16.07 -25.34 -15.96
C GLU A 329 16.61 -24.45 -17.08
N ASP A 330 16.65 -23.13 -16.88
CA ASP A 330 17.18 -22.16 -17.83
C ASP A 330 17.57 -20.85 -17.14
N ILE A 331 18.33 -19.99 -17.83
CA ILE A 331 18.64 -18.62 -17.41
C ILE A 331 18.27 -17.66 -18.55
N VAL A 332 17.22 -16.87 -18.31
CA VAL A 332 16.69 -15.91 -19.27
C VAL A 332 17.19 -14.50 -18.94
N ILE A 333 17.61 -13.78 -19.96
CA ILE A 333 18.10 -12.40 -19.83
C ILE A 333 16.99 -11.42 -20.16
N GLN A 334 16.68 -10.52 -19.22
CA GLN A 334 15.78 -9.39 -19.44
C GLN A 334 16.58 -8.11 -19.64
N VAL A 335 16.20 -7.30 -20.62
CA VAL A 335 16.83 -5.99 -20.88
C VAL A 335 15.96 -4.91 -20.27
N GLY A 336 16.50 -4.20 -19.28
CA GLY A 336 15.84 -3.09 -18.61
C GLY A 336 15.78 -1.81 -19.46
N ARG A 337 14.99 -0.82 -19.04
CA ARG A 337 14.84 0.48 -19.74
C ARG A 337 16.16 1.23 -19.95
N THR A 338 17.13 1.04 -19.07
CA THR A 338 18.47 1.65 -19.13
C THR A 338 19.49 0.73 -19.82
N GLY A 339 19.05 -0.32 -20.50
CA GLY A 339 19.90 -1.29 -21.16
C GLY A 339 20.48 -2.37 -20.25
N VAL A 340 20.28 -2.33 -18.95
CA VAL A 340 20.83 -3.32 -18.00
C VAL A 340 20.31 -4.70 -18.34
N LEU A 341 21.23 -5.66 -18.49
CA LEU A 341 20.93 -7.08 -18.64
C LEU A 341 20.71 -7.68 -17.24
N THR A 342 19.50 -8.08 -16.95
CA THR A 342 19.13 -8.71 -15.68
C THR A 342 18.86 -10.19 -15.89
N PRO A 343 19.73 -11.09 -15.38
CA PRO A 343 19.52 -12.53 -15.48
C PRO A 343 18.43 -12.98 -14.50
N LYS A 344 17.62 -13.94 -14.94
CA LYS A 344 16.56 -14.58 -14.17
C LYS A 344 16.62 -16.08 -14.39
N ALA A 345 16.75 -16.86 -13.32
CA ALA A 345 16.65 -18.32 -13.40
C ALA A 345 15.20 -18.73 -13.63
N VAL A 346 14.96 -19.57 -14.62
CA VAL A 346 13.75 -20.37 -14.76
C VAL A 346 13.99 -21.64 -13.97
N VAL A 347 13.13 -21.90 -12.98
CA VAL A 347 13.31 -23.06 -12.10
C VAL A 347 12.13 -24.02 -12.23
N ARG A 348 12.38 -25.29 -11.97
CA ARG A 348 11.31 -26.28 -11.89
C ARG A 348 10.25 -25.80 -10.89
N PRO A 349 8.96 -25.81 -11.27
CA PRO A 349 7.90 -25.30 -10.40
C PRO A 349 7.96 -25.93 -8.99
N VAL A 350 8.04 -25.10 -7.99
CA VAL A 350 8.08 -25.51 -6.58
C VAL A 350 7.15 -24.65 -5.73
N ARG A 351 6.42 -25.28 -4.83
CA ARG A 351 5.54 -24.55 -3.91
C ARG A 351 6.36 -23.98 -2.76
N LEU A 352 6.36 -22.65 -2.62
CA LEU A 352 7.16 -21.92 -1.65
C LEU A 352 6.33 -20.76 -1.06
N ALA A 353 6.15 -20.74 0.24
CA ALA A 353 5.37 -19.74 0.97
C ALA A 353 4.03 -19.45 0.27
N GLY A 354 3.21 -20.48 0.11
CA GLY A 354 1.84 -20.40 -0.42
C GLY A 354 1.72 -20.17 -1.93
N THR A 355 2.81 -19.96 -2.68
CA THR A 355 2.78 -19.73 -4.13
C THR A 355 3.62 -20.75 -4.89
N THR A 356 3.30 -20.98 -6.17
CA THR A 356 4.17 -21.75 -7.06
C THR A 356 5.21 -20.82 -7.67
N VAL A 357 6.48 -21.06 -7.37
CA VAL A 357 7.62 -20.32 -7.90
C VAL A 357 8.16 -21.05 -9.12
N THR A 358 8.28 -20.33 -10.24
CA THR A 358 8.86 -20.80 -11.51
C THR A 358 10.07 -19.97 -11.92
N ASN A 359 10.34 -18.87 -11.23
CA ASN A 359 11.45 -17.98 -11.56
C ASN A 359 12.10 -17.45 -10.26
N ALA A 360 13.43 -17.27 -10.29
CA ALA A 360 14.19 -16.65 -9.20
C ALA A 360 15.15 -15.60 -9.76
N THR A 361 15.37 -14.50 -9.03
CA THR A 361 16.32 -13.47 -9.46
C THR A 361 17.76 -13.98 -9.33
N LEU A 362 18.59 -13.56 -10.30
CA LEU A 362 20.04 -13.80 -10.29
C LEU A 362 20.83 -12.48 -10.18
N HIS A 363 20.15 -11.36 -10.03
CA HIS A 363 20.71 -10.02 -9.88
C HIS A 363 21.64 -9.58 -11.01
N ASN A 364 22.83 -10.15 -11.13
CA ASN A 364 23.87 -9.80 -12.09
C ASN A 364 24.86 -10.98 -12.33
N GLN A 365 25.85 -10.77 -13.21
CA GLN A 365 26.89 -11.77 -13.48
C GLN A 365 27.72 -12.12 -12.24
N ASP A 366 28.03 -11.13 -11.41
CA ASP A 366 28.88 -11.35 -10.23
C ASP A 366 28.19 -12.28 -9.22
N PHE A 367 26.86 -12.13 -9.04
CA PHE A 367 26.07 -13.04 -8.21
C PHE A 367 26.09 -14.49 -8.72
N ILE A 368 25.95 -14.67 -10.05
CA ILE A 368 26.03 -15.98 -10.68
C ILE A 368 27.43 -16.60 -10.44
N SER A 369 28.47 -15.80 -10.70
CA SER A 369 29.87 -16.27 -10.57
C SER A 369 30.28 -16.57 -9.13
N GLN A 370 29.88 -15.74 -8.16
CA GLN A 370 30.19 -15.97 -6.73
C GLN A 370 29.56 -17.23 -6.18
N ARG A 371 28.37 -17.59 -6.66
CA ARG A 371 27.66 -18.83 -6.24
C ARG A 371 27.89 -19.99 -7.18
N ASP A 372 28.60 -19.76 -8.29
CA ASP A 372 28.82 -20.73 -9.36
C ASP A 372 27.51 -21.42 -9.81
N ILE A 373 26.46 -20.58 -10.08
CA ILE A 373 25.16 -21.10 -10.51
C ILE A 373 25.22 -21.49 -11.97
N ARG A 374 24.76 -22.72 -12.27
CA ARG A 374 24.73 -23.28 -13.64
C ARG A 374 23.35 -23.82 -13.97
N ILE A 375 23.05 -23.90 -15.26
CA ILE A 375 21.84 -24.60 -15.74
C ILE A 375 21.98 -26.09 -15.38
N GLY A 376 20.92 -26.69 -14.86
CA GLY A 376 20.89 -28.06 -14.35
C GLY A 376 21.17 -28.18 -12.85
N ASP A 377 21.67 -27.14 -12.19
CA ASP A 377 21.96 -27.18 -10.75
C ASP A 377 20.70 -27.37 -9.91
N THR A 378 20.81 -28.19 -8.88
CA THR A 378 19.87 -28.16 -7.75
C THR A 378 20.24 -27.00 -6.84
N VAL A 379 19.29 -26.11 -6.60
CA VAL A 379 19.47 -24.89 -5.81
C VAL A 379 18.45 -24.79 -4.69
N LEU A 380 18.84 -24.18 -3.57
CA LEU A 380 17.92 -23.78 -2.52
C LEU A 380 17.40 -22.37 -2.80
N ILE A 381 16.08 -22.21 -2.82
CA ILE A 381 15.44 -20.91 -3.04
C ILE A 381 14.64 -20.48 -1.82
N ARG A 382 14.57 -19.17 -1.63
CA ARG A 382 13.67 -18.52 -0.66
C ARG A 382 13.02 -17.30 -1.30
N LYS A 383 12.07 -16.68 -0.61
CA LYS A 383 11.55 -15.34 -0.98
C LYS A 383 12.25 -14.27 -0.15
N ALA A 384 13.02 -13.40 -0.80
CA ALA A 384 13.58 -12.20 -0.17
C ALA A 384 12.45 -11.22 0.15
N GLY A 385 12.39 -10.75 1.41
CA GLY A 385 11.32 -9.85 1.87
C GLY A 385 9.92 -10.42 1.69
N GLU A 386 9.77 -11.76 1.72
CA GLU A 386 8.49 -12.49 1.56
C GLU A 386 7.88 -12.39 0.15
N ILE A 387 8.51 -11.70 -0.79
CA ILE A 387 7.97 -11.38 -2.11
C ILE A 387 8.82 -11.97 -3.24
N ILE A 388 10.11 -11.67 -3.28
CA ILE A 388 10.99 -11.92 -4.45
C ILE A 388 11.72 -13.26 -4.29
N PRO A 389 11.47 -14.26 -5.16
CA PRO A 389 12.24 -15.49 -5.13
C PRO A 389 13.70 -15.25 -5.51
N GLU A 390 14.64 -15.75 -4.70
CA GLU A 390 16.08 -15.69 -4.93
C GLU A 390 16.75 -17.03 -4.65
N ILE A 391 17.88 -17.27 -5.30
CA ILE A 391 18.72 -18.45 -5.03
C ILE A 391 19.64 -18.13 -3.85
N LEU A 392 19.57 -18.97 -2.80
CA LEU A 392 20.45 -18.89 -1.64
C LEU A 392 21.80 -19.51 -1.93
N GLU A 393 21.78 -20.78 -2.33
CA GLU A 393 22.97 -21.61 -2.52
C GLU A 393 22.72 -22.72 -3.54
N VAL A 394 23.80 -23.30 -4.03
CA VAL A 394 23.82 -24.43 -4.95
C VAL A 394 24.16 -25.70 -4.16
N ASP A 395 23.38 -26.77 -4.35
CA ASP A 395 23.72 -28.11 -3.88
C ASP A 395 24.71 -28.79 -4.84
N PHE A 396 25.98 -28.51 -4.64
CA PHE A 396 27.05 -29.06 -5.49
C PHE A 396 27.09 -30.60 -5.52
N SER A 397 26.51 -31.26 -4.51
CA SER A 397 26.48 -32.74 -4.47
C SER A 397 25.55 -33.32 -5.54
N LYS A 398 24.61 -32.52 -6.05
CA LYS A 398 23.62 -32.91 -7.06
C LYS A 398 23.87 -32.27 -8.44
N ARG A 399 25.01 -31.59 -8.61
CA ARG A 399 25.35 -30.94 -9.88
C ARG A 399 25.56 -31.99 -10.99
N PRO A 400 24.91 -31.82 -12.16
CA PRO A 400 25.20 -32.63 -13.34
C PRO A 400 26.68 -32.51 -13.76
N ALA A 401 27.28 -33.61 -14.18
CA ALA A 401 28.70 -33.65 -14.58
C ALA A 401 29.00 -32.78 -15.84
N ASP A 402 28.00 -32.51 -16.65
CA ASP A 402 28.03 -31.71 -17.88
C ASP A 402 27.57 -30.26 -17.67
N ALA A 403 27.31 -29.82 -16.44
CA ALA A 403 26.92 -28.44 -16.17
C ALA A 403 28.09 -27.47 -16.41
N GLU A 404 27.95 -26.58 -17.40
CA GLU A 404 28.96 -25.58 -17.74
C GLU A 404 28.75 -24.25 -16.97
N PRO A 405 29.85 -23.51 -16.68
CA PRO A 405 29.74 -22.15 -16.13
C PRO A 405 28.90 -21.24 -17.02
N TYR A 406 28.01 -20.45 -16.42
CA TYR A 406 27.13 -19.54 -17.16
C TYR A 406 27.67 -18.11 -17.18
N PHE A 407 27.71 -17.53 -18.38
CA PHE A 407 28.09 -16.13 -18.59
C PHE A 407 27.00 -15.40 -19.37
N LEU A 408 26.74 -14.15 -18.96
CA LEU A 408 25.84 -13.29 -19.72
C LEU A 408 26.39 -13.03 -21.14
N PRO A 409 25.52 -12.88 -22.12
CA PRO A 409 25.96 -12.68 -23.50
C PRO A 409 26.69 -11.34 -23.68
N THR A 410 27.65 -11.32 -24.59
CA THR A 410 28.39 -10.11 -25.01
C THR A 410 27.64 -9.28 -26.05
N VAL A 411 26.52 -9.81 -26.55
CA VAL A 411 25.59 -9.11 -27.45
C VAL A 411 24.19 -9.12 -26.87
N CYS A 412 23.47 -8.05 -27.08
CA CYS A 412 22.10 -7.89 -26.54
C CYS A 412 21.15 -8.91 -27.21
N PRO A 413 20.42 -9.71 -26.44
CA PRO A 413 19.50 -10.70 -26.98
C PRO A 413 18.31 -10.09 -27.73
N ALA A 414 17.98 -8.81 -27.47
CA ALA A 414 16.84 -8.13 -28.09
C ALA A 414 17.19 -7.39 -29.39
N CYS A 415 18.42 -6.88 -29.54
CA CYS A 415 18.77 -6.04 -30.71
C CYS A 415 20.12 -6.40 -31.38
N GLY A 416 20.89 -7.34 -30.81
CA GLY A 416 22.19 -7.74 -31.37
C GLY A 416 23.33 -6.72 -31.16
N ALA A 417 23.09 -5.57 -30.52
CA ALA A 417 24.14 -4.60 -30.24
C ALA A 417 25.11 -5.11 -29.17
N ASN A 418 26.31 -4.54 -29.09
CA ASN A 418 27.29 -4.88 -28.08
C ASN A 418 26.77 -4.64 -26.68
N VAL A 419 27.26 -5.44 -25.74
CA VAL A 419 27.01 -5.29 -24.30
C VAL A 419 28.31 -4.87 -23.63
N GLU A 420 28.26 -3.81 -22.86
CA GLU A 420 29.41 -3.26 -22.12
C GLU A 420 29.15 -3.27 -20.62
N ARG A 421 30.21 -3.37 -19.85
CA ARG A 421 30.15 -3.28 -18.39
C ARG A 421 30.22 -1.81 -17.97
N ASP A 422 29.36 -1.41 -17.00
CA ASP A 422 29.44 -0.08 -16.38
C ASP A 422 30.84 0.10 -15.75
N GLU A 423 31.47 1.28 -15.93
CA GLU A 423 32.82 1.59 -15.41
C GLU A 423 32.90 1.39 -13.88
N ASP A 424 31.84 1.74 -13.14
CA ASP A 424 31.77 1.67 -11.67
C ASP A 424 30.83 0.57 -11.17
N GLY A 425 30.40 -0.37 -12.01
CA GLY A 425 29.28 -1.22 -11.65
C GLY A 425 29.39 -2.70 -11.99
N ALA A 426 28.59 -3.49 -11.30
CA ALA A 426 28.38 -4.90 -11.54
C ALA A 426 27.42 -5.21 -12.71
N PHE A 427 26.96 -4.19 -13.46
CA PHE A 427 25.95 -4.35 -14.48
C PHE A 427 26.51 -4.35 -15.89
N LEU A 428 25.98 -5.26 -16.70
CA LEU A 428 26.20 -5.31 -18.14
C LEU A 428 25.05 -4.59 -18.84
N ARG A 429 25.36 -3.77 -19.87
CA ARG A 429 24.36 -2.95 -20.59
C ARG A 429 24.44 -3.11 -22.07
N CYS A 430 23.28 -3.16 -22.69
CA CYS A 430 23.14 -2.99 -24.14
C CYS A 430 23.46 -1.56 -24.54
N THR A 431 24.38 -1.38 -25.51
CA THR A 431 24.76 -0.07 -26.07
C THR A 431 23.87 0.38 -27.24
N GLY A 432 22.90 -0.43 -27.62
CA GLY A 432 22.01 -0.15 -28.78
C GLY A 432 21.01 0.96 -28.48
N ASN A 433 21.11 2.10 -29.16
CA ASN A 433 20.23 3.26 -28.99
C ASN A 433 18.78 3.03 -29.46
N ALA A 434 18.53 2.05 -30.31
CA ALA A 434 17.22 1.68 -30.83
C ALA A 434 16.81 0.26 -30.41
N CYS A 435 17.22 -0.15 -29.21
CA CYS A 435 16.87 -1.48 -28.71
C CYS A 435 15.37 -1.59 -28.40
N PRO A 436 14.62 -2.49 -29.07
CA PRO A 436 13.16 -2.61 -28.87
C PRO A 436 12.78 -2.85 -27.41
N ALA A 437 13.53 -3.68 -26.69
CA ALA A 437 13.27 -3.96 -25.28
C ALA A 437 13.44 -2.70 -24.40
N GLN A 438 14.41 -1.84 -24.68
CA GLN A 438 14.56 -0.57 -23.97
C GLN A 438 13.41 0.39 -24.27
N ILE A 439 12.99 0.46 -25.55
CA ILE A 439 11.87 1.29 -26.01
C ILE A 439 10.58 0.88 -25.30
N VAL A 440 10.23 -0.40 -25.31
CA VAL A 440 9.05 -0.94 -24.62
C VAL A 440 9.06 -0.56 -23.13
N ARG A 441 10.19 -0.77 -22.44
CA ARG A 441 10.31 -0.46 -21.01
C ARG A 441 10.26 1.05 -20.72
N LEU A 442 10.84 1.89 -21.56
CA LEU A 442 10.78 3.34 -21.44
C LEU A 442 9.35 3.84 -21.63
N ILE A 443 8.66 3.37 -22.67
CA ILE A 443 7.27 3.73 -22.94
C ILE A 443 6.36 3.24 -21.81
N SER A 444 6.51 2.00 -21.33
CA SER A 444 5.74 1.47 -20.21
C SER A 444 5.95 2.26 -18.91
N HIS A 445 7.18 2.72 -18.65
CA HIS A 445 7.46 3.62 -17.55
C HIS A 445 6.77 4.98 -17.73
N PHE A 446 6.88 5.56 -18.92
CA PHE A 446 6.26 6.86 -19.24
C PHE A 446 4.74 6.83 -19.05
N THR A 447 4.07 5.73 -19.41
CA THR A 447 2.61 5.59 -19.33
C THR A 447 2.11 5.18 -17.94
N SER A 448 3.03 4.78 -17.04
CA SER A 448 2.69 4.26 -15.71
C SER A 448 1.91 5.25 -14.85
N ARG A 449 1.19 4.72 -13.84
CA ARG A 449 0.35 5.48 -12.91
C ARG A 449 1.09 6.63 -12.21
N ASP A 450 2.35 6.42 -11.84
CA ASP A 450 3.15 7.43 -11.13
C ASP A 450 3.79 8.45 -12.08
N ALA A 451 3.86 8.16 -13.38
CA ALA A 451 4.34 9.02 -14.45
C ALA A 451 3.17 9.76 -15.13
N MET A 452 2.96 9.59 -16.42
CA MET A 452 1.91 10.31 -17.17
C MET A 452 0.50 9.73 -16.97
N ASP A 453 0.34 8.57 -16.30
CA ASP A 453 -0.93 7.95 -15.92
C ASP A 453 -1.88 7.74 -17.11
N ILE A 454 -1.40 7.03 -18.12
CA ILE A 454 -2.20 6.72 -19.32
C ILE A 454 -2.90 5.38 -19.10
N GLU A 455 -4.10 5.44 -18.54
CA GLU A 455 -4.90 4.25 -18.24
C GLU A 455 -5.23 3.46 -19.51
N GLY A 456 -5.02 2.16 -19.46
CA GLY A 456 -5.26 1.26 -20.60
C GLY A 456 -4.03 1.04 -21.49
N LEU A 457 -2.93 1.75 -21.31
CA LEU A 457 -1.68 1.55 -22.05
C LEU A 457 -0.67 0.75 -21.20
N GLY A 458 -1.02 -0.51 -20.90
CA GLY A 458 -0.14 -1.43 -20.17
C GLY A 458 0.94 -2.04 -21.07
N GLU A 459 1.92 -2.74 -20.45
CA GLU A 459 3.10 -3.27 -21.11
C GLU A 459 2.79 -4.12 -22.36
N SER A 460 1.81 -5.03 -22.30
CA SER A 460 1.42 -5.87 -23.43
C SER A 460 0.88 -5.09 -24.63
N ILE A 461 0.23 -3.94 -24.40
CA ILE A 461 -0.25 -3.08 -25.47
C ILE A 461 0.89 -2.25 -26.04
N VAL A 462 1.79 -1.77 -25.19
CA VAL A 462 3.02 -1.09 -25.61
C VAL A 462 3.87 -2.03 -26.48
N GLU A 463 4.06 -3.28 -26.07
CA GLU A 463 4.76 -4.30 -26.87
C GLU A 463 4.10 -4.45 -28.25
N ALA A 464 2.77 -4.64 -28.28
CA ALA A 464 2.04 -4.77 -29.54
C ALA A 464 2.16 -3.53 -30.44
N LEU A 465 2.17 -2.31 -29.87
CA LEU A 465 2.35 -1.08 -30.63
C LEU A 465 3.78 -0.97 -31.20
N VAL A 466 4.79 -1.36 -30.45
CA VAL A 466 6.20 -1.37 -30.90
C VAL A 466 6.43 -2.45 -31.94
N ASP A 467 5.92 -3.66 -31.75
CA ASP A 467 6.06 -4.79 -32.67
C ASP A 467 5.37 -4.53 -34.01
N ASN A 468 4.29 -3.75 -34.03
CA ASN A 468 3.62 -3.32 -35.25
C ASN A 468 4.18 -1.99 -35.82
N GLU A 469 5.32 -1.51 -35.32
CA GLU A 469 6.00 -0.26 -35.75
C GLU A 469 5.12 0.99 -35.66
N LEU A 470 4.07 0.99 -34.83
CA LEU A 470 3.17 2.13 -34.63
C LEU A 470 3.76 3.21 -33.71
N ILE A 471 4.62 2.81 -32.78
CA ILE A 471 5.38 3.70 -31.91
C ILE A 471 6.83 3.25 -31.78
N SER A 472 7.74 4.19 -31.74
CA SER A 472 9.19 3.98 -31.54
C SER A 472 9.77 4.88 -30.43
N SER A 473 8.97 5.82 -29.93
CA SER A 473 9.33 6.74 -28.86
C SER A 473 8.11 7.10 -28.01
N VAL A 474 8.34 7.65 -26.81
CA VAL A 474 7.25 8.09 -25.93
C VAL A 474 6.42 9.21 -26.54
N SER A 475 6.99 10.04 -27.42
CA SER A 475 6.23 11.11 -28.10
C SER A 475 5.22 10.58 -29.10
N ASP A 476 5.47 9.40 -29.72
CA ASP A 476 4.60 8.82 -30.74
C ASP A 476 3.22 8.47 -30.18
N ILE A 477 3.12 8.21 -28.87
CA ILE A 477 1.86 7.93 -28.18
C ILE A 477 0.82 9.05 -28.45
N TYR A 478 1.26 10.30 -28.49
CA TYR A 478 0.39 11.45 -28.66
C TYR A 478 -0.04 11.70 -30.11
N TYR A 479 0.49 10.94 -31.04
CA TYR A 479 0.15 10.99 -32.48
C TYR A 479 -0.64 9.77 -32.96
N LEU A 480 -0.95 8.82 -32.06
CA LEU A 480 -1.75 7.63 -32.39
C LEU A 480 -3.16 8.03 -32.79
N SER A 481 -3.62 7.46 -33.90
CA SER A 481 -5.00 7.58 -34.38
C SER A 481 -5.91 6.49 -33.81
N LEU A 482 -7.22 6.68 -33.94
CA LEU A 482 -8.21 5.66 -33.59
C LEU A 482 -8.01 4.35 -34.42
N GLU A 483 -7.56 4.49 -35.67
CA GLU A 483 -7.38 3.37 -36.58
C GLU A 483 -6.15 2.54 -36.19
N ASP A 484 -5.05 3.19 -35.79
CA ASP A 484 -3.85 2.51 -35.27
C ASP A 484 -4.18 1.64 -34.07
N ILE A 485 -4.93 2.19 -33.13
CA ILE A 485 -5.29 1.47 -31.91
C ILE A 485 -6.29 0.35 -32.18
N LYS A 486 -7.26 0.54 -33.09
CA LYS A 486 -8.23 -0.50 -33.46
C LYS A 486 -7.59 -1.71 -34.11
N SER A 487 -6.50 -1.52 -34.85
CA SER A 487 -5.78 -2.62 -35.51
C SER A 487 -5.27 -3.67 -34.50
N LEU A 488 -5.04 -3.28 -33.25
CA LEU A 488 -4.51 -4.15 -32.18
C LEU A 488 -5.59 -4.94 -31.44
N TRP A 489 -6.86 -4.47 -31.46
CA TRP A 489 -7.94 -5.10 -30.69
C TRP A 489 -9.03 -5.69 -31.56
N LYS A 490 -9.23 -7.00 -31.45
CA LYS A 490 -10.38 -7.69 -32.09
C LYS A 490 -11.76 -7.27 -31.53
N SER A 491 -11.80 -6.53 -30.43
CA SER A 491 -13.03 -6.33 -29.63
C SER A 491 -13.38 -4.88 -29.27
N GLY A 492 -13.09 -3.86 -30.09
CA GLY A 492 -13.93 -2.77 -29.77
C GLY A 492 -13.46 -1.34 -29.88
N GLN A 493 -14.22 -0.62 -30.63
CA GLN A 493 -14.21 0.84 -30.77
C GLN A 493 -14.23 1.57 -29.42
N THR A 494 -14.96 1.06 -28.42
CA THR A 494 -15.08 1.66 -27.08
C THR A 494 -13.75 1.65 -26.29
N ALA A 495 -12.97 0.57 -26.36
CA ALA A 495 -11.69 0.47 -25.66
C ALA A 495 -10.65 1.40 -26.29
N ALA A 496 -10.60 1.44 -27.61
CA ALA A 496 -9.71 2.37 -28.34
C ALA A 496 -10.04 3.84 -28.06
N GLN A 497 -11.34 4.20 -28.02
CA GLN A 497 -11.76 5.55 -27.65
C GLN A 497 -11.40 5.92 -26.21
N LYS A 498 -11.56 5.01 -25.26
CA LYS A 498 -11.15 5.25 -23.86
C LYS A 498 -9.64 5.49 -23.75
N LEU A 499 -8.83 4.71 -24.49
CA LEU A 499 -7.38 4.91 -24.49
C LEU A 499 -7.01 6.27 -25.07
N LEU A 500 -7.59 6.70 -26.19
CA LEU A 500 -7.34 8.04 -26.74
C LEU A 500 -7.72 9.16 -25.78
N LEU A 501 -8.83 9.01 -25.05
CA LEU A 501 -9.21 9.97 -23.99
C LEU A 501 -8.21 9.98 -22.84
N ALA A 502 -7.66 8.84 -22.45
CA ALA A 502 -6.61 8.76 -21.42
C ALA A 502 -5.30 9.42 -21.90
N ILE A 503 -4.91 9.21 -23.17
CA ILE A 503 -3.76 9.88 -23.79
C ILE A 503 -3.98 11.40 -23.79
N GLU A 504 -5.13 11.88 -24.22
CA GLU A 504 -5.42 13.32 -24.24
C GLU A 504 -5.44 13.94 -22.83
N LYS A 505 -6.04 13.24 -21.85
CA LYS A 505 -6.03 13.65 -20.44
C LYS A 505 -4.62 13.76 -19.88
N SER A 506 -3.71 12.86 -20.27
CA SER A 506 -2.35 12.81 -19.76
C SER A 506 -1.53 14.05 -20.13
N LYS A 507 -1.87 14.75 -21.24
CA LYS A 507 -1.21 16.00 -21.64
C LYS A 507 -1.30 17.09 -20.56
N GLN A 508 -2.29 17.00 -19.68
CA GLN A 508 -2.51 17.96 -18.60
C GLN A 508 -1.80 17.59 -17.28
N GLN A 509 -0.98 16.56 -17.26
CA GLN A 509 -0.21 16.20 -16.06
C GLN A 509 0.78 17.30 -15.68
N ASP A 510 1.14 17.35 -14.39
CA ASP A 510 2.09 18.32 -13.87
C ASP A 510 3.52 18.06 -14.38
N LEU A 511 4.32 19.11 -14.53
CA LEU A 511 5.72 19.04 -14.93
C LEU A 511 6.53 18.01 -14.13
N SER A 512 6.27 17.89 -12.83
CA SER A 512 6.99 16.94 -11.96
C SER A 512 6.81 15.48 -12.40
N ARG A 513 5.63 15.14 -12.91
CA ARG A 513 5.31 13.82 -13.44
C ARG A 513 5.97 13.60 -14.80
N LEU A 514 6.00 14.62 -15.64
CA LEU A 514 6.69 14.57 -16.93
C LEU A 514 8.20 14.37 -16.73
N ILE A 515 8.85 15.10 -15.82
CA ILE A 515 10.28 14.93 -15.51
C ILE A 515 10.57 13.49 -15.07
N PHE A 516 9.72 12.93 -14.20
CA PHE A 516 9.86 11.53 -13.79
C PHE A 516 9.62 10.56 -14.96
N ALA A 517 8.61 10.83 -15.80
CA ALA A 517 8.23 10.01 -16.95
C ALA A 517 9.33 9.91 -18.01
N LEU A 518 10.12 10.98 -18.21
CA LEU A 518 11.26 11.00 -19.13
C LEU A 518 12.34 9.96 -18.80
N GLY A 519 12.32 9.41 -17.58
CA GLY A 519 13.19 8.32 -17.17
C GLY A 519 14.67 8.68 -17.09
N ILE A 520 14.99 9.95 -16.85
CA ILE A 520 16.37 10.44 -16.64
C ILE A 520 17.04 9.64 -15.53
N ARG A 521 18.27 9.23 -15.76
CA ARG A 521 19.01 8.38 -14.82
C ARG A 521 19.12 9.06 -13.44
N GLN A 522 18.82 8.34 -12.37
CA GLN A 522 18.76 8.78 -10.97
C GLN A 522 17.69 9.85 -10.64
N VAL A 523 16.81 10.18 -11.58
CA VAL A 523 15.68 11.06 -11.32
C VAL A 523 14.44 10.21 -11.00
N GLY A 524 14.09 10.14 -9.72
CA GLY A 524 12.87 9.51 -9.21
C GLY A 524 11.71 10.49 -9.12
N ALA A 525 10.53 10.01 -8.72
CA ALA A 525 9.33 10.86 -8.56
C ALA A 525 9.54 12.02 -7.56
N LYS A 526 10.26 11.77 -6.44
CA LYS A 526 10.61 12.81 -5.46
C LYS A 526 11.50 13.88 -6.08
N THR A 527 12.57 13.48 -6.76
CA THR A 527 13.50 14.40 -7.45
C THR A 527 12.76 15.19 -8.53
N GLY A 528 11.87 14.55 -9.30
CA GLY A 528 11.04 15.22 -10.30
C GLY A 528 10.19 16.36 -9.70
N LYS A 529 9.59 16.13 -8.52
CA LYS A 529 8.83 17.18 -7.80
C LYS A 529 9.69 18.35 -7.37
N VAL A 530 10.87 18.08 -6.82
CA VAL A 530 11.78 19.14 -6.34
C VAL A 530 12.31 19.96 -7.51
N LEU A 531 12.69 19.33 -8.62
CA LEU A 531 13.11 19.99 -9.85
C LEU A 531 11.99 20.86 -10.45
N ALA A 532 10.77 20.32 -10.58
CA ALA A 532 9.62 21.06 -11.09
C ALA A 532 9.29 22.29 -10.22
N LYS A 533 9.37 22.15 -8.89
CA LYS A 533 9.17 23.27 -7.94
C LYS A 533 10.24 24.34 -8.10
N HIS A 534 11.52 23.94 -8.25
CA HIS A 534 12.65 24.86 -8.33
C HIS A 534 12.66 25.65 -9.64
N PHE A 535 12.57 24.96 -10.79
CA PHE A 535 12.71 25.57 -12.10
C PHE A 535 11.40 26.15 -12.67
N GLY A 536 10.25 25.65 -12.21
CA GLY A 536 8.92 26.15 -12.59
C GLY A 536 8.44 25.71 -13.96
N ASN A 537 9.32 25.53 -14.93
CA ASN A 537 9.02 25.04 -16.27
C ASN A 537 10.18 24.23 -16.87
N MET A 538 9.87 23.47 -17.95
CA MET A 538 10.85 22.62 -18.62
C MET A 538 11.99 23.41 -19.25
N GLU A 539 11.72 24.61 -19.79
CA GLU A 539 12.72 25.43 -20.48
C GLU A 539 13.83 25.92 -19.50
N ASN A 540 13.45 26.31 -18.29
CA ASN A 540 14.41 26.69 -17.27
C ASN A 540 15.27 25.50 -16.83
N LEU A 541 14.66 24.32 -16.67
CA LEU A 541 15.38 23.09 -16.32
C LEU A 541 16.34 22.66 -17.44
N GLU A 542 15.95 22.79 -18.69
CA GLU A 542 16.80 22.51 -19.87
C GLU A 542 18.04 23.42 -19.91
N LYS A 543 17.89 24.69 -19.55
CA LYS A 543 18.98 25.68 -19.58
C LYS A 543 19.91 25.61 -18.38
N ALA A 544 19.51 24.91 -17.31
CA ALA A 544 20.25 24.88 -16.05
C ALA A 544 21.67 24.33 -16.21
N SER A 545 22.62 24.91 -15.48
CA SER A 545 23.99 24.44 -15.37
C SER A 545 24.09 23.30 -14.34
N ILE A 546 25.24 22.60 -14.30
CA ILE A 546 25.47 21.54 -13.29
C ILE A 546 25.48 22.15 -11.89
N GLU A 547 26.05 23.36 -11.73
CA GLU A 547 26.10 24.08 -10.46
C GLU A 547 24.69 24.42 -9.96
N GLU A 548 23.83 24.98 -10.82
CA GLU A 548 22.44 25.30 -10.47
C GLU A 548 21.63 24.03 -10.12
N LEU A 549 21.86 22.93 -10.83
CA LEU A 549 21.23 21.65 -10.52
C LEU A 549 21.66 21.09 -9.16
N THR A 550 22.93 21.27 -8.78
CA THR A 550 23.44 20.81 -7.46
C THR A 550 22.96 21.66 -6.29
N GLU A 551 22.47 22.88 -6.52
CA GLU A 551 21.83 23.70 -5.48
C GLU A 551 20.43 23.20 -5.10
N VAL A 552 19.82 22.34 -5.94
CA VAL A 552 18.51 21.77 -5.69
C VAL A 552 18.59 20.70 -4.58
N PRO A 553 17.77 20.76 -3.53
CA PRO A 553 17.77 19.74 -2.48
C PRO A 553 17.62 18.32 -3.03
N ASP A 554 18.35 17.37 -2.47
CA ASP A 554 18.37 15.94 -2.89
C ASP A 554 18.94 15.68 -4.31
N VAL A 555 19.56 16.68 -4.97
CA VAL A 555 20.25 16.51 -6.25
C VAL A 555 21.77 16.57 -6.01
N GLY A 556 22.44 15.43 -6.02
CA GLY A 556 23.91 15.35 -5.94
C GLY A 556 24.57 15.54 -7.31
N LEU A 557 25.90 15.71 -7.32
CA LEU A 557 26.69 15.94 -8.54
C LEU A 557 26.40 14.93 -9.65
N ILE A 558 26.41 13.62 -9.35
CA ILE A 558 26.16 12.56 -10.34
C ILE A 558 24.74 12.66 -10.95
N THR A 559 23.74 13.05 -10.15
CA THR A 559 22.39 13.27 -10.65
C THR A 559 22.31 14.51 -11.53
N ALA A 560 22.98 15.60 -11.12
CA ALA A 560 23.07 16.84 -11.90
C ALA A 560 23.74 16.60 -13.27
N GLU A 561 24.85 15.88 -13.30
CA GLU A 561 25.54 15.49 -14.54
C GLU A 561 24.65 14.65 -15.47
N ASN A 562 23.90 13.68 -14.93
CA ASN A 562 22.96 12.90 -15.70
C ASN A 562 21.83 13.75 -16.31
N ILE A 563 21.27 14.69 -15.54
CA ILE A 563 20.23 15.61 -16.00
C ILE A 563 20.81 16.51 -17.10
N TYR A 564 21.96 17.12 -16.86
CA TYR A 564 22.63 18.01 -17.80
C TYR A 564 22.95 17.33 -19.13
N ALA A 565 23.55 16.12 -19.08
CA ALA A 565 23.87 15.32 -20.26
C ALA A 565 22.62 14.91 -21.04
N TRP A 566 21.54 14.53 -20.33
CA TRP A 566 20.28 14.13 -20.95
C TRP A 566 19.67 15.27 -21.78
N PHE A 567 19.61 16.49 -21.24
CA PHE A 567 19.06 17.65 -21.97
C PHE A 567 19.92 18.12 -23.16
N ARG A 568 21.22 17.79 -23.18
CA ARG A 568 22.14 18.13 -24.28
C ARG A 568 22.16 17.09 -25.38
N ALA A 569 21.57 15.90 -25.15
CA ALA A 569 21.50 14.85 -26.16
C ALA A 569 20.51 15.26 -27.27
N PRO A 570 20.88 15.19 -28.58
CA PRO A 570 20.01 15.60 -29.69
C PRO A 570 18.66 14.85 -29.70
N GLN A 571 18.67 13.57 -29.32
CA GLN A 571 17.44 12.76 -29.24
C GLN A 571 16.48 13.27 -28.16
N SER A 572 17.01 13.71 -26.99
CA SER A 572 16.20 14.28 -25.92
C SER A 572 15.57 15.62 -26.32
N GLN A 573 16.34 16.45 -27.03
CA GLN A 573 15.83 17.73 -27.54
C GLN A 573 14.71 17.52 -28.55
N GLN A 574 14.90 16.58 -29.50
CA GLN A 574 13.87 16.22 -30.46
C GLN A 574 12.61 15.66 -29.77
N LEU A 575 12.80 14.81 -28.76
CA LEU A 575 11.70 14.25 -27.97
C LEU A 575 10.91 15.36 -27.27
N LEU A 576 11.58 16.27 -26.56
CA LEU A 576 10.94 17.39 -25.88
C LEU A 576 10.17 18.30 -26.85
N GLN A 577 10.77 18.60 -28.00
CA GLN A 577 10.07 19.41 -29.01
C GLN A 577 8.80 18.71 -29.50
N ARG A 578 8.84 17.41 -29.80
CA ARG A 578 7.67 16.64 -30.22
C ARG A 578 6.58 16.56 -29.14
N LEU A 579 6.95 16.42 -27.86
CA LEU A 579 6.01 16.44 -26.74
C LEU A 579 5.35 17.81 -26.60
N LYS A 580 6.12 18.89 -26.78
CA LYS A 580 5.61 20.27 -26.78
C LYS A 580 4.65 20.51 -27.94
N ASP A 581 5.00 20.07 -29.16
CA ASP A 581 4.15 20.20 -30.35
C ASP A 581 2.84 19.40 -30.21
N ALA A 582 2.87 18.28 -29.49
CA ALA A 582 1.70 17.48 -29.15
C ALA A 582 0.80 18.12 -28.07
N GLY A 583 1.23 19.24 -27.46
CA GLY A 583 0.48 19.95 -26.43
C GLY A 583 0.61 19.37 -25.01
N VAL A 584 1.68 18.63 -24.73
CA VAL A 584 1.99 18.15 -23.37
C VAL A 584 2.40 19.34 -22.51
N ASN A 585 1.85 19.41 -21.30
CA ASN A 585 2.14 20.49 -20.35
C ASN A 585 3.62 20.49 -19.94
N MET A 586 4.29 21.63 -20.12
CA MET A 586 5.71 21.86 -19.81
C MET A 586 5.90 22.73 -18.56
N ASP A 587 4.82 23.10 -17.89
CA ASP A 587 4.84 24.00 -16.75
C ASP A 587 4.46 23.27 -15.45
N SER A 588 5.11 23.64 -14.37
CA SER A 588 4.68 23.22 -13.03
C SER A 588 3.39 23.95 -12.69
N LYS A 589 2.37 23.20 -12.30
CA LYS A 589 1.13 23.77 -11.79
C LYS A 589 1.42 24.37 -10.42
N ARG A 590 1.97 25.57 -10.40
CA ARG A 590 1.95 26.37 -9.18
C ARG A 590 0.49 26.73 -8.91
N GLU A 591 -0.10 26.15 -7.89
CA GLU A 591 -1.22 26.77 -7.21
C GLU A 591 -0.68 28.02 -6.49
N VAL A 592 -0.42 29.09 -7.23
CA VAL A 592 -0.23 30.41 -6.64
C VAL A 592 -1.64 30.94 -6.43
N ALA A 593 -2.24 30.54 -5.32
CA ALA A 593 -3.57 31.02 -4.98
C ALA A 593 -3.56 32.55 -4.70
N ASP A 594 -2.40 33.10 -4.26
CA ASP A 594 -2.29 34.49 -3.83
C ASP A 594 -0.79 34.85 -3.58
N THR A 595 -0.39 36.09 -3.76
CA THR A 595 0.96 36.58 -3.48
C THR A 595 1.02 37.41 -2.20
N ARG A 596 0.02 37.31 -1.31
CA ARG A 596 -0.09 38.13 -0.08
C ARG A 596 1.12 38.01 0.85
N PHE A 597 1.87 36.91 0.78
CA PHE A 597 3.09 36.70 1.56
C PHE A 597 4.38 36.89 0.74
N ALA A 598 4.30 37.42 -0.47
CA ALA A 598 5.47 37.64 -1.31
C ALA A 598 6.50 38.53 -0.61
N GLY A 599 7.76 38.04 -0.53
CA GLY A 599 8.86 38.73 0.17
C GLY A 599 8.84 38.58 1.70
N MET A 600 7.86 37.91 2.30
CA MET A 600 7.78 37.67 3.74
C MET A 600 8.47 36.36 4.13
N THR A 601 9.18 36.36 5.25
CA THR A 601 9.82 35.18 5.82
C THR A 601 9.18 34.82 7.16
N PHE A 602 8.67 33.61 7.25
CA PHE A 602 8.04 33.06 8.45
C PHE A 602 8.96 32.04 9.14
N VAL A 603 8.88 32.00 10.47
CA VAL A 603 9.54 30.95 11.27
C VAL A 603 8.50 30.26 12.15
N LEU A 604 8.44 28.95 12.09
CA LEU A 604 7.52 28.12 12.87
C LEU A 604 8.23 27.60 14.13
N THR A 605 7.62 27.74 15.31
CA THR A 605 8.17 27.26 16.60
C THR A 605 7.09 26.73 17.52
N GLY A 606 7.44 25.76 18.37
CA GLY A 606 6.46 25.05 19.20
C GLY A 606 5.75 23.92 18.48
N ALA A 607 4.85 23.22 19.18
CA ALA A 607 3.95 22.24 18.59
C ALA A 607 2.70 22.98 18.11
N LEU A 608 2.48 22.95 16.80
CA LEU A 608 1.27 23.52 16.20
C LEU A 608 0.12 22.51 16.39
N SER A 609 -1.02 22.99 16.84
CA SER A 609 -2.20 22.16 17.14
C SER A 609 -3.16 22.03 15.95
N LYS A 610 -3.12 23.01 15.02
CA LYS A 610 -4.03 23.12 13.87
C LYS A 610 -3.38 22.75 12.54
N PHE A 611 -2.06 22.68 12.52
CA PHE A 611 -1.25 22.33 11.34
C PHE A 611 -0.07 21.50 11.76
N THR A 612 0.36 20.58 10.92
CA THR A 612 1.75 20.09 10.97
C THR A 612 2.69 21.21 10.49
N ARG A 613 3.98 21.12 10.83
CA ARG A 613 4.97 22.10 10.34
C ARG A 613 5.04 22.14 8.82
N ASP A 614 4.88 20.99 8.18
CA ASP A 614 4.94 20.86 6.72
C ASP A 614 3.71 21.51 6.08
N GLU A 615 2.51 21.30 6.61
CA GLU A 615 1.29 21.97 6.15
C GLU A 615 1.33 23.48 6.33
N ALA A 616 1.83 23.97 7.48
CA ALA A 616 1.99 25.40 7.71
C ALA A 616 3.04 25.99 6.74
N THR A 617 4.12 25.23 6.46
CA THR A 617 5.13 25.60 5.47
C THR A 617 4.54 25.66 4.06
N GLU A 618 3.78 24.63 3.65
CA GLU A 618 3.10 24.61 2.35
C GLU A 618 2.13 25.79 2.18
N LYS A 619 1.38 26.13 3.23
CA LYS A 619 0.48 27.29 3.20
C LYS A 619 1.24 28.62 3.07
N ILE A 620 2.33 28.80 3.79
CA ILE A 620 3.18 30.00 3.63
C ILE A 620 3.70 30.11 2.19
N GLU A 621 4.18 28.99 1.64
CA GLU A 621 4.72 28.94 0.28
C GLU A 621 3.63 29.09 -0.78
N LEU A 622 2.41 28.58 -0.55
CA LEU A 622 1.24 28.72 -1.41
C LEU A 622 0.87 30.19 -1.61
N PHE A 623 1.04 31.03 -0.58
CA PHE A 623 0.81 32.46 -0.64
C PHE A 623 2.07 33.28 -0.98
N GLY A 624 3.12 32.63 -1.52
CA GLY A 624 4.35 33.30 -2.01
C GLY A 624 5.34 33.70 -0.91
N GLY A 625 5.15 33.25 0.35
CA GLY A 625 6.05 33.48 1.46
C GLY A 625 7.19 32.45 1.51
N LYS A 626 8.15 32.67 2.42
CA LYS A 626 9.27 31.75 2.67
C LYS A 626 9.23 31.26 4.12
N ALA A 627 9.26 29.94 4.33
CA ALA A 627 9.48 29.38 5.66
C ALA A 627 10.98 29.22 5.95
N SER A 628 11.41 29.56 7.17
CA SER A 628 12.81 29.47 7.60
C SER A 628 12.96 28.70 8.91
N GLY A 629 14.03 27.91 9.01
CA GLY A 629 14.37 27.14 10.22
C GLY A 629 14.90 27.97 11.39
N SER A 630 15.32 29.24 11.18
CA SER A 630 15.94 30.08 12.21
C SER A 630 15.46 31.52 12.19
N VAL A 631 15.32 32.13 13.37
CA VAL A 631 14.95 33.55 13.54
C VAL A 631 16.12 34.46 13.29
N SER A 632 15.95 35.46 12.42
CA SER A 632 16.96 36.49 12.07
C SER A 632 16.27 37.83 11.84
N LYS A 633 17.03 38.91 11.67
CA LYS A 633 16.50 40.24 11.33
C LYS A 633 15.71 40.30 10.01
N LYS A 634 15.82 39.27 9.18
CA LYS A 634 15.05 39.11 7.93
C LYS A 634 13.74 38.39 8.13
N THR A 635 13.43 37.87 9.32
CA THR A 635 12.18 37.19 9.64
C THR A 635 11.06 38.21 9.77
N THR A 636 9.97 38.03 9.04
CA THR A 636 8.80 38.91 9.05
C THR A 636 7.87 38.54 10.20
N TYR A 637 7.59 37.25 10.39
CA TYR A 637 6.70 36.72 11.41
C TYR A 637 7.26 35.44 12.04
N VAL A 638 6.97 35.24 13.33
CA VAL A 638 7.19 33.97 14.00
C VAL A 638 5.85 33.41 14.45
N VAL A 639 5.44 32.26 13.88
CA VAL A 639 4.22 31.57 14.27
C VAL A 639 4.54 30.62 15.42
N VAL A 640 3.79 30.77 16.51
CA VAL A 640 4.06 30.11 17.79
C VAL A 640 2.92 29.16 18.15
N GLY A 641 3.25 27.87 18.29
CA GLY A 641 2.39 26.85 18.87
C GLY A 641 2.72 26.60 20.36
N GLU A 642 2.18 25.51 20.91
CA GLU A 642 2.40 25.13 22.31
C GLU A 642 3.88 24.81 22.59
N ASN A 643 4.35 25.13 23.80
CA ASN A 643 5.71 24.88 24.26
C ASN A 643 6.80 25.50 23.35
N ALA A 644 6.56 26.70 22.86
CA ALA A 644 7.52 27.43 22.05
C ALA A 644 8.82 27.69 22.83
N GLY A 645 9.95 27.31 22.22
CA GLY A 645 11.26 27.34 22.86
C GLY A 645 12.09 28.61 22.56
N SER A 646 13.40 28.43 22.39
CA SER A 646 14.37 29.49 22.19
C SER A 646 14.10 30.45 21.01
N LYS A 647 13.36 30.01 19.98
CA LYS A 647 13.04 30.81 18.80
C LYS A 647 12.03 31.93 19.11
N GLU A 648 11.04 31.67 19.98
CA GLU A 648 10.11 32.70 20.44
C GLU A 648 10.84 33.77 21.24
N LYS A 649 11.71 33.37 22.19
CA LYS A 649 12.52 34.30 22.98
C LYS A 649 13.37 35.20 22.09
N LYS A 650 14.00 34.61 21.09
CA LYS A 650 14.83 35.35 20.11
C LYS A 650 13.98 36.29 19.23
N ALA A 651 12.75 35.93 18.90
CA ALA A 651 11.85 36.83 18.18
C ALA A 651 11.50 38.07 19.00
N ARG A 652 11.20 37.90 20.29
CA ARG A 652 10.92 38.99 21.23
C ARG A 652 12.15 39.92 21.39
N GLU A 653 13.36 39.35 21.51
CA GLU A 653 14.62 40.10 21.60
C GLU A 653 14.90 40.94 20.35
N LEU A 654 14.52 40.44 19.17
CA LEU A 654 14.69 41.11 17.87
C LEU A 654 13.50 42.02 17.46
N GLY A 655 12.46 42.10 18.30
CA GLY A 655 11.25 42.89 17.99
C GLY A 655 10.43 42.38 16.82
N ILE A 656 10.53 41.07 16.50
CA ILE A 656 9.82 40.46 15.37
C ILE A 656 8.38 40.13 15.82
N PRO A 657 7.35 40.46 15.00
CA PRO A 657 5.97 40.14 15.32
C PRO A 657 5.75 38.63 15.47
N ILE A 658 5.05 38.28 16.56
CA ILE A 658 4.70 36.90 16.89
C ILE A 658 3.21 36.70 16.58
N LEU A 659 2.90 35.66 15.83
CA LEU A 659 1.54 35.25 15.49
C LEU A 659 1.20 33.97 16.27
N SER A 660 0.00 33.93 16.83
CA SER A 660 -0.60 32.68 17.26
C SER A 660 -1.02 31.84 16.05
N GLU A 661 -1.37 30.58 16.26
CA GLU A 661 -1.93 29.76 15.16
C GLU A 661 -3.25 30.34 14.64
N ASP A 662 -4.06 30.98 15.49
CA ASP A 662 -5.30 31.66 15.10
C ASP A 662 -5.04 32.89 14.24
N ASP A 663 -4.04 33.70 14.62
CA ASP A 663 -3.63 34.85 13.81
C ASP A 663 -3.09 34.41 12.44
N PHE A 664 -2.32 33.32 12.42
CA PHE A 664 -1.81 32.76 11.16
C PHE A 664 -2.96 32.20 10.30
N LEU A 665 -3.96 31.51 10.91
CA LEU A 665 -5.16 31.06 10.22
C LEU A 665 -5.95 32.23 9.61
N ALA A 666 -6.09 33.32 10.34
CA ALA A 666 -6.77 34.52 9.83
C ALA A 666 -6.03 35.17 8.66
N LEU A 667 -4.69 35.05 8.59
CA LEU A 667 -3.89 35.53 7.48
C LEU A 667 -3.98 34.67 6.21
N ILE A 668 -4.30 33.39 6.35
CA ILE A 668 -4.40 32.44 5.23
C ILE A 668 -5.85 32.19 4.74
N GLN A 669 -6.86 32.69 5.46
CA GLN A 669 -8.25 32.77 5.00
C GLN A 669 -8.44 34.01 4.12
#